data_1816a65de370687376584e64f362b08f
#
_entry.id   1816a65de370687376584e64f362b08f
#
_cell.length_a   1.000
_cell.length_b   1.000
_cell.length_c   1.000
_cell.angle_alpha   90.00
_cell.angle_beta   90.00
_cell.angle_gamma   90.00
#
_symmetry.space_group_name_H-M   'P 1'
#
loop_
_entity.id
_entity.type
_entity.pdbx_description
1 polymer ?
#
loop_
_entity_poly.entity_id
_entity_poly.type
_entity_poly.pdbx_seq_one_letter_code
_entity_poly.pdbx_strand_id
1 'polypeptide(L)'
;MERITMNIPVLALRGLTAFPNQTLSFDVEREISIYALDNAMENDRRLFLVTQREISTAEPSEEDLYKIGTVCHILQIIKTSDSSVRVIVEGEERARLHRLWQGKPFLQANVEILEEEFPGKITARVEAMLRRTYALFGAYKELAPQLSDDFIAAVLDCRDTGRLADLIAQNITLRHQDRQRVLEELRPNRRLQIVNDILTHEVDVLSLEMQMEQKVRQRVAQVQKDMILREQVKVLQHELGDDGDEEIAEYTEKIQRARLPEEVHKRLTKEVERLAKQPFGSAEASVIRNYLDVCLEMPWNKYTRERADVEQARRLLDRDHYGLEKVKERILEFIAVHQLNPDAKGKILCLVGPPGVGKTSVAISVAKAMNRKLARLSLGGVRDEADIRGHRKTYIGAMPGRIIEAISRAGAMNPLLVLDEIDKLGNDMRGDPASALLEVLDSEQNTSFRDHFLEVPVDLSRVMFITTANTTSTIPRPLLDRMEVIELSSYTDEEKLQIARTHLLPKQMKEHGLKKSQLRISDDAIRTVIADYTRESGVRTLERLLGKLCRKAAMRLVETDVKRVDITPKDLRDMLGVPRYQENSRSKQDQVGVVNGLAWTEVGGELLEVEAGVMDGSGKLELTGNLGTVMQESVKAAYTCLRSRAAELGIPRDFYKTRDIHVHFPEGAVPKDGPSAGIAIATAMLSALTGRPVRHDVAMTGEVTLRGRVLPIGGLKEKTMAAKRNGIRTVIIPKDNEKDLEEIDQTVRAALRFVTAETVDAVFAHALALPKKEAAVEHLTAMAGLERQEVRCGDQL
;
A
#
# COMPACT_ATOMS: atom_id res chain seq x y z
N MET A 1 -31.74 44.81 1.61
CA MET A 1 -31.10 44.37 2.86
C MET A 1 -29.61 44.35 2.63
N GLU A 2 -28.84 45.04 3.45
CA GLU A 2 -27.37 45.00 3.35
C GLU A 2 -26.89 43.60 3.68
N ARG A 3 -26.12 43.01 2.78
CA ARG A 3 -25.50 41.68 3.03
C ARG A 3 -24.42 41.84 4.07
N ILE A 4 -24.59 41.23 5.22
CA ILE A 4 -23.60 41.24 6.29
C ILE A 4 -22.49 40.27 5.91
N THR A 5 -21.36 40.83 5.47
CA THR A 5 -20.15 40.06 5.19
C THR A 5 -19.12 40.31 6.27
N MET A 6 -18.44 39.30 6.71
CA MET A 6 -17.39 39.36 7.73
C MET A 6 -16.18 38.53 7.35
N ASN A 7 -15.00 38.97 7.82
CA ASN A 7 -13.78 38.19 7.72
C ASN A 7 -13.59 37.43 9.04
N ILE A 8 -13.48 36.14 8.98
CA ILE A 8 -13.50 35.26 10.17
C ILE A 8 -12.47 34.12 10.02
N PRO A 9 -11.83 33.70 11.12
CA PRO A 9 -11.01 32.46 11.10
C PRO A 9 -11.85 31.25 10.73
N VAL A 10 -11.24 30.31 9.98
CA VAL A 10 -11.92 29.11 9.46
C VAL A 10 -11.32 27.85 10.05
N LEU A 11 -12.20 26.92 10.40
CA LEU A 11 -11.81 25.58 10.79
C LEU A 11 -12.56 24.55 9.92
N ALA A 12 -11.81 23.76 9.18
CA ALA A 12 -12.33 22.73 8.30
C ALA A 12 -12.57 21.42 9.07
N LEU A 13 -13.84 21.01 9.15
CA LEU A 13 -14.29 19.82 9.88
C LEU A 13 -14.22 18.56 9.01
N ARG A 14 -13.70 17.46 9.57
CA ARG A 14 -13.67 16.14 8.93
C ARG A 14 -14.86 15.29 9.38
N GLY A 15 -15.80 15.06 8.47
CA GLY A 15 -16.96 14.19 8.74
C GLY A 15 -17.95 14.73 9.78
N LEU A 16 -17.77 15.95 10.27
CA LEU A 16 -18.65 16.65 11.19
C LEU A 16 -19.29 17.84 10.49
N THR A 17 -20.52 18.16 10.86
CA THR A 17 -21.26 19.32 10.37
C THR A 17 -21.83 20.05 11.58
N ALA A 18 -21.52 21.33 11.71
CA ALA A 18 -22.06 22.17 12.78
C ALA A 18 -23.37 22.84 12.32
N PHE A 19 -24.37 22.86 13.18
CA PHE A 19 -25.66 23.50 12.93
C PHE A 19 -25.88 24.72 13.85
N PRO A 20 -26.73 25.66 13.47
CA PRO A 20 -27.19 26.73 14.39
C PRO A 20 -27.84 26.15 15.65
N ASN A 21 -27.63 26.81 16.77
CA ASN A 21 -28.12 26.42 18.12
C ASN A 21 -27.67 24.99 18.55
N GLN A 22 -26.55 24.51 18.01
CA GLN A 22 -25.93 23.24 18.41
C GLN A 22 -24.69 23.55 19.25
N THR A 23 -24.57 22.88 20.40
CA THR A 23 -23.32 22.81 21.13
C THR A 23 -22.54 21.59 20.61
N LEU A 24 -21.36 21.82 20.04
CA LEU A 24 -20.51 20.80 19.46
C LEU A 24 -19.16 20.75 20.18
N SER A 25 -18.71 19.55 20.53
CA SER A 25 -17.37 19.33 21.10
C SER A 25 -16.58 18.41 20.20
N PHE A 26 -15.35 18.82 19.85
CA PHE A 26 -14.45 18.02 19.00
C PHE A 26 -12.98 18.35 19.29
N ASP A 27 -12.10 17.42 18.90
CA ASP A 27 -10.65 17.57 19.08
C ASP A 27 -10.02 18.18 17.83
N VAL A 28 -9.07 19.09 18.05
CA VAL A 28 -8.32 19.81 17.02
C VAL A 28 -6.85 19.49 17.19
N GLU A 29 -6.24 18.91 16.14
CA GLU A 29 -4.84 18.44 16.15
C GLU A 29 -3.98 19.21 15.14
N ARG A 30 -4.59 19.87 14.14
CA ARG A 30 -3.85 20.60 13.11
C ARG A 30 -3.35 21.92 13.64
N GLU A 31 -2.06 22.19 13.50
CA GLU A 31 -1.44 23.48 13.93
C GLU A 31 -2.15 24.70 13.34
N ILE A 32 -2.47 24.67 12.03
CA ILE A 32 -3.22 25.75 11.34
C ILE A 32 -4.57 26.00 11.99
N SER A 33 -5.24 24.95 12.45
CA SER A 33 -6.55 25.05 13.12
C SER A 33 -6.41 25.53 14.56
N ILE A 34 -5.34 25.17 15.26
CA ILE A 34 -5.04 25.68 16.60
C ILE A 34 -4.75 27.18 16.56
N TYR A 35 -3.96 27.65 15.59
CA TYR A 35 -3.75 29.09 15.39
C TYR A 35 -5.04 29.86 15.04
N ALA A 36 -5.95 29.22 14.30
CA ALA A 36 -7.27 29.82 14.03
C ALA A 36 -8.10 29.99 15.32
N LEU A 37 -8.06 29.02 16.23
CA LEU A 37 -8.72 29.05 17.52
C LEU A 37 -8.10 30.13 18.44
N ASP A 38 -6.77 30.20 18.51
CA ASP A 38 -6.07 31.19 19.32
C ASP A 38 -6.44 32.64 18.85
N ASN A 39 -6.42 32.84 17.52
CA ASN A 39 -6.82 34.16 16.97
C ASN A 39 -8.29 34.47 17.24
N ALA A 40 -9.20 33.49 17.15
CA ALA A 40 -10.60 33.71 17.48
C ALA A 40 -10.77 34.06 18.97
N MET A 41 -10.01 33.44 19.88
CA MET A 41 -10.06 33.72 21.32
C MET A 41 -9.55 35.13 21.69
N GLU A 42 -8.58 35.66 20.96
CA GLU A 42 -8.04 37.03 21.16
C GLU A 42 -8.99 38.12 20.66
N ASN A 43 -9.94 37.76 19.76
CA ASN A 43 -10.90 38.73 19.20
C ASN A 43 -12.32 38.52 19.76
N ASP A 44 -13.29 38.23 18.90
CA ASP A 44 -14.72 38.14 19.23
C ASP A 44 -15.20 36.72 19.60
N ARG A 45 -14.30 35.76 19.68
CA ARG A 45 -14.55 34.31 19.93
C ARG A 45 -15.43 33.66 18.87
N ARG A 46 -15.51 34.24 17.68
CA ARG A 46 -16.26 33.71 16.57
C ARG A 46 -15.34 32.96 15.62
N LEU A 47 -15.86 31.84 15.09
CA LEU A 47 -15.15 30.93 14.20
C LEU A 47 -16.13 30.41 13.13
N PHE A 48 -15.69 30.33 11.89
CA PHE A 48 -16.48 29.71 10.84
C PHE A 48 -16.13 28.24 10.72
N LEU A 49 -17.09 27.35 10.98
CA LEU A 49 -16.97 25.92 10.83
C LEU A 49 -17.56 25.49 9.49
N VAL A 50 -16.76 24.80 8.69
CA VAL A 50 -17.17 24.29 7.38
C VAL A 50 -16.71 22.85 7.19
N THR A 51 -17.58 22.00 6.65
CA THR A 51 -17.30 20.57 6.43
C THR A 51 -16.45 20.38 5.18
N GLN A 52 -15.49 19.46 5.24
CA GLN A 52 -14.72 19.00 4.07
C GLN A 52 -15.56 18.02 3.24
N ARG A 53 -15.43 18.08 1.90
CA ARG A 53 -16.08 17.13 1.00
C ARG A 53 -15.53 15.73 1.15
N GLU A 54 -14.19 15.63 1.22
CA GLU A 54 -13.45 14.37 1.40
C GLU A 54 -12.74 14.36 2.76
N ILE A 55 -13.00 13.32 3.55
CA ILE A 55 -12.42 13.17 4.91
C ILE A 55 -10.91 12.98 4.87
N SER A 56 -10.39 12.40 3.78
CA SER A 56 -8.97 12.05 3.61
C SER A 56 -8.06 13.23 3.30
N THR A 57 -8.58 14.38 2.88
CA THR A 57 -7.78 15.56 2.50
C THR A 57 -7.08 16.16 3.71
N ALA A 58 -5.74 16.18 3.68
CA ALA A 58 -4.94 16.69 4.80
C ALA A 58 -4.99 18.24 4.89
N GLU A 59 -4.79 18.92 3.76
CA GLU A 59 -4.80 20.40 3.64
C GLU A 59 -5.90 20.79 2.64
N PRO A 60 -7.10 21.16 3.11
CA PRO A 60 -8.19 21.48 2.22
C PRO A 60 -8.04 22.85 1.59
N SER A 61 -8.21 22.91 0.27
CA SER A 61 -8.40 24.11 -0.53
C SER A 61 -9.85 24.58 -0.49
N GLU A 62 -10.16 25.72 -1.12
CA GLU A 62 -11.56 26.22 -1.22
C GLU A 62 -12.48 25.22 -1.96
N GLU A 63 -11.96 24.47 -2.93
CA GLU A 63 -12.73 23.47 -3.70
C GLU A 63 -13.06 22.22 -2.89
N ASP A 64 -12.25 21.90 -1.88
CA ASP A 64 -12.42 20.76 -0.98
C ASP A 64 -13.44 21.01 0.14
N LEU A 65 -13.90 22.25 0.28
CA LEU A 65 -14.88 22.66 1.29
C LEU A 65 -16.28 22.77 0.70
N TYR A 66 -17.28 22.58 1.56
CA TYR A 66 -18.64 22.95 1.21
C TYR A 66 -18.79 24.48 1.25
N LYS A 67 -19.74 25.00 0.49
CA LYS A 67 -19.93 26.46 0.40
C LYS A 67 -20.73 27.06 1.53
N ILE A 68 -21.47 26.25 2.27
CA ILE A 68 -22.27 26.67 3.41
C ILE A 68 -21.75 25.97 4.65
N GLY A 69 -21.50 26.74 5.68
CA GLY A 69 -21.09 26.34 7.00
C GLY A 69 -21.83 27.14 8.08
N THR A 70 -21.34 27.11 9.29
CA THR A 70 -21.93 27.77 10.45
C THR A 70 -20.91 28.66 11.14
N VAL A 71 -21.29 29.90 11.42
CA VAL A 71 -20.56 30.78 12.34
C VAL A 71 -20.87 30.30 13.76
N CYS A 72 -19.82 30.05 14.52
CA CYS A 72 -19.94 29.51 15.85
C CYS A 72 -19.21 30.38 16.86
N HIS A 73 -19.75 30.43 18.08
CA HIS A 73 -19.10 31.06 19.23
C HIS A 73 -18.32 30.01 20.04
N ILE A 74 -17.09 30.33 20.42
CA ILE A 74 -16.27 29.44 21.24
C ILE A 74 -16.66 29.61 22.71
N LEU A 75 -17.21 28.54 23.29
CA LEU A 75 -17.59 28.48 24.69
C LEU A 75 -16.39 28.19 25.60
N GLN A 76 -15.64 27.13 25.24
CA GLN A 76 -14.53 26.66 26.05
C GLN A 76 -13.45 25.97 25.19
N ILE A 77 -12.19 26.12 25.60
CA ILE A 77 -11.04 25.40 25.03
C ILE A 77 -10.35 24.65 26.15
N ILE A 78 -10.11 23.35 25.96
CA ILE A 78 -9.45 22.48 26.94
C ILE A 78 -8.22 21.85 26.26
N LYS A 79 -7.02 22.08 26.79
CA LYS A 79 -5.81 21.40 26.32
C LYS A 79 -5.85 19.94 26.78
N THR A 80 -5.84 19.01 25.82
CA THR A 80 -5.91 17.57 26.10
C THR A 80 -4.51 16.94 26.07
N SER A 81 -3.60 17.46 25.21
CA SER A 81 -2.19 17.07 25.13
C SER A 81 -1.36 18.23 24.56
N ASP A 82 -0.03 18.06 24.43
CA ASP A 82 0.84 19.09 23.84
C ASP A 82 0.51 19.38 22.35
N SER A 83 -0.17 18.45 21.65
CA SER A 83 -0.51 18.58 20.24
C SER A 83 -2.00 18.51 19.92
N SER A 84 -2.89 18.43 20.93
CA SER A 84 -4.34 18.27 20.75
C SER A 84 -5.12 19.16 21.70
N VAL A 85 -6.11 19.86 21.16
CA VAL A 85 -6.97 20.82 21.87
C VAL A 85 -8.43 20.45 21.65
N ARG A 86 -9.19 20.24 22.73
CA ARG A 86 -10.65 20.06 22.67
C ARG A 86 -11.32 21.39 22.72
N VAL A 87 -12.16 21.66 21.73
CA VAL A 87 -12.93 22.91 21.66
C VAL A 87 -14.42 22.59 21.80
N ILE A 88 -15.13 23.44 22.55
CA ILE A 88 -16.58 23.44 22.69
C ILE A 88 -17.10 24.72 22.06
N VAL A 89 -17.94 24.58 21.06
CA VAL A 89 -18.52 25.71 20.31
C VAL A 89 -20.03 25.64 20.31
N GLU A 90 -20.67 26.77 20.18
CA GLU A 90 -22.11 26.93 19.96
C GLU A 90 -22.33 27.55 18.58
N GLY A 91 -23.10 26.87 17.74
CA GLY A 91 -23.48 27.37 16.41
C GLY A 91 -24.44 28.58 16.54
N GLU A 92 -24.11 29.67 15.88
CA GLU A 92 -24.95 30.89 15.86
C GLU A 92 -25.80 30.92 14.58
N GLU A 93 -25.16 31.13 13.43
CA GLU A 93 -25.83 31.43 12.18
C GLU A 93 -25.21 30.68 11.01
N ARG A 94 -26.04 30.37 9.99
CA ARG A 94 -25.56 29.86 8.74
C ARG A 94 -24.81 30.92 7.96
N ALA A 95 -23.69 30.56 7.34
CA ALA A 95 -22.96 31.50 6.50
C ALA A 95 -22.47 30.83 5.21
N ARG A 96 -22.35 31.64 4.16
CA ARG A 96 -21.82 31.21 2.87
C ARG A 96 -20.38 31.65 2.74
N LEU A 97 -19.51 30.72 2.38
CA LEU A 97 -18.12 30.96 2.01
C LEU A 97 -18.05 31.65 0.66
N HIS A 98 -17.52 32.87 0.61
CA HIS A 98 -17.26 33.59 -0.65
C HIS A 98 -15.83 33.42 -1.13
N ARG A 99 -14.87 33.57 -0.24
CA ARG A 99 -13.46 33.48 -0.57
C ARG A 99 -12.67 32.94 0.63
N LEU A 100 -11.84 31.95 0.37
CA LEU A 100 -10.90 31.42 1.36
C LEU A 100 -9.49 31.92 1.00
N TRP A 101 -8.70 32.29 2.02
CA TRP A 101 -7.27 32.57 1.84
C TRP A 101 -6.49 32.12 3.06
N GLN A 102 -5.25 31.76 2.82
CA GLN A 102 -4.34 31.41 3.89
C GLN A 102 -3.62 32.67 4.37
N GLY A 103 -4.16 33.31 5.43
CA GLY A 103 -3.42 34.28 6.22
C GLY A 103 -2.43 33.51 7.10
N LYS A 104 -1.12 33.76 7.00
CA LYS A 104 -0.19 33.11 7.94
C LYS A 104 -0.48 33.60 9.35
N PRO A 105 -0.69 32.69 10.36
CA PRO A 105 -0.45 31.22 10.32
C PRO A 105 -1.71 30.36 10.14
N PHE A 106 -2.91 30.88 9.87
CA PHE A 106 -4.19 30.16 9.84
C PHE A 106 -5.05 30.49 8.62
N LEU A 107 -6.13 29.72 8.42
CA LEU A 107 -7.10 29.96 7.35
C LEU A 107 -8.10 31.04 7.74
N GLN A 108 -8.35 31.97 6.83
CA GLN A 108 -9.37 33.03 6.96
C GLN A 108 -10.32 32.98 5.76
N ALA A 109 -11.56 33.36 6.01
CA ALA A 109 -12.53 33.48 4.95
C ALA A 109 -13.36 34.75 5.05
N ASN A 110 -13.81 35.21 3.89
CA ASN A 110 -14.91 36.14 3.79
C ASN A 110 -16.20 35.32 3.70
N VAL A 111 -17.09 35.51 4.68
CA VAL A 111 -18.35 34.80 4.77
C VAL A 111 -19.51 35.79 4.78
N GLU A 112 -20.61 35.40 4.14
CA GLU A 112 -21.89 36.14 4.14
C GLU A 112 -22.85 35.40 5.05
N ILE A 113 -23.39 36.09 6.07
CA ILE A 113 -24.43 35.54 6.93
C ILE A 113 -25.70 35.33 6.11
N LEU A 114 -26.30 34.15 6.23
CA LEU A 114 -27.50 33.79 5.51
C LEU A 114 -28.72 33.89 6.41
N GLU A 115 -29.62 34.81 6.13
CA GLU A 115 -30.90 34.89 6.82
C GLU A 115 -31.82 33.75 6.34
N GLU A 116 -32.46 33.07 7.31
CA GLU A 116 -33.48 32.07 6.97
C GLU A 116 -34.76 32.76 6.41
N GLU A 117 -35.32 32.17 5.34
CA GLU A 117 -36.63 32.62 4.87
C GLU A 117 -37.69 32.38 5.97
N PHE A 118 -38.42 33.41 6.37
CA PHE A 118 -39.48 33.28 7.36
C PHE A 118 -40.48 32.22 6.95
N PRO A 119 -40.86 31.28 7.84
CA PRO A 119 -41.71 30.11 7.51
C PRO A 119 -43.17 30.49 7.21
N GLY A 120 -43.53 31.68 7.00
CA GLY A 120 -44.88 32.09 6.65
C GLY A 120 -45.99 31.55 7.59
N LYS A 121 -47.26 31.79 7.26
CA LYS A 121 -48.36 31.15 8.03
C LYS A 121 -48.35 29.64 7.86
N ILE A 122 -48.57 28.91 8.99
CA ILE A 122 -48.71 27.46 9.01
C ILE A 122 -49.87 27.08 8.10
N THR A 123 -49.58 26.51 6.95
CA THR A 123 -50.60 26.01 6.01
C THR A 123 -50.92 24.56 6.36
N ALA A 124 -52.10 24.08 5.92
CA ALA A 124 -52.45 22.65 6.11
C ALA A 124 -51.42 21.68 5.58
N ARG A 125 -50.65 22.10 4.55
CA ARG A 125 -49.53 21.31 3.97
C ARG A 125 -48.34 21.23 4.95
N VAL A 126 -48.00 22.32 5.60
CA VAL A 126 -46.91 22.36 6.61
C VAL A 126 -47.30 21.55 7.83
N GLU A 127 -48.57 21.62 8.27
CA GLU A 127 -49.07 20.81 9.38
C GLU A 127 -49.03 19.32 9.06
N ALA A 128 -49.45 18.92 7.85
CA ALA A 128 -49.34 17.53 7.41
C ALA A 128 -47.88 17.03 7.37
N MET A 129 -46.95 17.88 6.99
CA MET A 129 -45.53 17.57 6.98
C MET A 129 -44.94 17.41 8.37
N LEU A 130 -45.31 18.24 9.32
CA LEU A 130 -44.92 18.11 10.73
C LEU A 130 -45.45 16.78 11.32
N ARG A 131 -46.74 16.47 11.09
CA ARG A 131 -47.31 15.20 11.53
C ARG A 131 -46.56 13.99 10.97
N ARG A 132 -46.20 14.07 9.68
CA ARG A 132 -45.36 13.03 9.04
C ARG A 132 -43.97 12.94 9.68
N THR A 133 -43.32 14.06 10.00
CA THR A 133 -42.01 14.09 10.67
C THR A 133 -42.10 13.39 12.04
N TYR A 134 -43.11 13.72 12.85
CA TYR A 134 -43.27 13.08 14.15
C TYR A 134 -43.57 11.58 14.04
N ALA A 135 -44.35 11.16 13.04
CA ALA A 135 -44.60 9.74 12.81
C ALA A 135 -43.34 8.98 12.39
N LEU A 136 -42.52 9.54 11.47
CA LEU A 136 -41.26 8.96 11.05
C LEU A 136 -40.23 8.94 12.19
N PHE A 137 -40.17 10.01 12.96
CA PHE A 137 -39.29 10.06 14.13
C PHE A 137 -39.70 9.07 15.21
N GLY A 138 -41.02 8.88 15.43
CA GLY A 138 -41.55 7.82 16.29
C GLY A 138 -41.14 6.42 15.85
N ALA A 139 -41.24 6.13 14.54
CA ALA A 139 -40.77 4.86 13.99
C ALA A 139 -39.24 4.68 14.13
N TYR A 140 -38.48 5.75 13.87
CA TYR A 140 -37.00 5.75 14.05
C TYR A 140 -36.62 5.49 15.52
N LYS A 141 -37.29 6.15 16.48
CA LYS A 141 -37.11 5.93 17.94
C LYS A 141 -37.28 4.48 18.35
N GLU A 142 -38.30 3.79 17.83
CA GLU A 142 -38.53 2.37 18.16
C GLU A 142 -37.39 1.48 17.65
N LEU A 143 -36.75 1.84 16.55
CA LEU A 143 -35.65 1.10 15.92
C LEU A 143 -34.27 1.48 16.46
N ALA A 144 -34.13 2.68 17.06
CA ALA A 144 -32.88 3.23 17.57
C ALA A 144 -32.99 3.56 19.08
N PRO A 145 -32.93 2.59 19.98
CA PRO A 145 -33.18 2.75 21.43
C PRO A 145 -32.09 3.56 22.17
N GLN A 146 -31.04 4.00 21.49
CA GLN A 146 -29.93 4.76 22.11
C GLN A 146 -30.19 6.27 22.21
N LEU A 147 -31.35 6.76 21.79
CA LEU A 147 -31.70 8.18 21.84
C LEU A 147 -32.00 8.62 23.28
N SER A 148 -31.48 9.77 23.68
CA SER A 148 -31.74 10.31 25.01
C SER A 148 -33.18 10.82 25.15
N ASP A 149 -33.78 10.65 26.33
CA ASP A 149 -35.15 11.10 26.62
C ASP A 149 -35.30 12.62 26.46
N ASP A 150 -34.26 13.40 26.80
CA ASP A 150 -34.25 14.87 26.64
C ASP A 150 -34.32 15.26 25.15
N PHE A 151 -33.63 14.54 24.27
CA PHE A 151 -33.71 14.80 22.84
C PHE A 151 -35.08 14.44 22.26
N ILE A 152 -35.65 13.33 22.69
CA ILE A 152 -37.00 12.91 22.28
C ILE A 152 -38.03 13.96 22.69
N ALA A 153 -37.96 14.46 23.92
CA ALA A 153 -38.84 15.51 24.41
C ALA A 153 -38.69 16.80 23.60
N ALA A 154 -37.44 17.23 23.34
CA ALA A 154 -37.14 18.42 22.55
C ALA A 154 -37.70 18.35 21.12
N VAL A 155 -37.65 17.18 20.47
CA VAL A 155 -38.21 16.96 19.12
C VAL A 155 -39.75 17.08 19.17
N LEU A 156 -40.41 16.43 20.16
CA LEU A 156 -41.88 16.44 20.27
C LEU A 156 -42.47 17.79 20.61
N ASP A 157 -41.72 18.66 21.34
CA ASP A 157 -42.19 20.00 21.72
C ASP A 157 -41.86 21.05 20.64
N CYS A 158 -40.95 20.77 19.69
CA CYS A 158 -40.51 21.72 18.69
C CYS A 158 -41.50 21.83 17.52
N ARG A 159 -42.19 22.96 17.40
CA ARG A 159 -43.17 23.26 16.34
C ARG A 159 -42.62 24.10 15.18
N ASP A 160 -41.42 24.63 15.31
CA ASP A 160 -40.75 25.35 14.23
C ASP A 160 -40.15 24.37 13.24
N THR A 161 -40.51 24.49 11.97
CA THR A 161 -40.12 23.53 10.94
C THR A 161 -38.60 23.53 10.64
N GLY A 162 -37.97 24.68 10.74
CA GLY A 162 -36.52 24.83 10.51
C GLY A 162 -35.72 24.28 11.68
N ARG A 163 -36.11 24.69 12.90
CA ARG A 163 -35.48 24.22 14.13
C ARG A 163 -35.69 22.73 14.36
N LEU A 164 -36.88 22.18 14.03
CA LEU A 164 -37.16 20.76 14.12
C LEU A 164 -36.26 19.95 13.18
N ALA A 165 -36.12 20.42 11.96
CA ALA A 165 -35.25 19.75 10.98
C ALA A 165 -33.78 19.73 11.44
N ASP A 166 -33.28 20.85 11.94
CA ASP A 166 -31.89 20.94 12.43
C ASP A 166 -31.71 20.06 13.67
N LEU A 167 -32.65 20.08 14.61
CA LEU A 167 -32.59 19.30 15.84
C LEU A 167 -32.54 17.80 15.57
N ILE A 168 -33.29 17.32 14.59
CA ILE A 168 -33.26 15.91 14.18
C ILE A 168 -31.91 15.61 13.50
N ALA A 169 -31.47 16.42 12.52
CA ALA A 169 -30.24 16.18 11.79
C ALA A 169 -28.97 16.20 12.65
N GLN A 170 -28.98 16.95 13.75
CA GLN A 170 -27.88 17.04 14.71
C GLN A 170 -27.69 15.75 15.51
N ASN A 171 -28.78 15.12 15.91
CA ASN A 171 -28.81 14.10 16.98
C ASN A 171 -28.98 12.66 16.47
N ILE A 172 -29.44 12.47 15.24
CA ILE A 172 -29.51 11.13 14.65
C ILE A 172 -28.21 10.76 13.91
N THR A 173 -27.95 9.47 13.76
CA THR A 173 -26.76 8.98 13.06
C THR A 173 -26.96 9.12 11.55
N LEU A 174 -26.35 10.13 10.95
CA LEU A 174 -26.40 10.41 9.52
C LEU A 174 -25.01 10.48 8.89
N ARG A 175 -24.92 10.21 7.61
CA ARG A 175 -23.73 10.50 6.81
C ARG A 175 -23.49 12.03 6.78
N HIS A 176 -22.24 12.46 6.81
CA HIS A 176 -21.89 13.88 6.78
C HIS A 176 -22.46 14.61 5.55
N GLN A 177 -22.60 13.92 4.42
CA GLN A 177 -23.21 14.45 3.19
C GLN A 177 -24.70 14.79 3.38
N ASP A 178 -25.44 13.93 4.08
CA ASP A 178 -26.86 14.16 4.35
C ASP A 178 -27.06 15.27 5.39
N ARG A 179 -26.23 15.34 6.43
CA ARG A 179 -26.20 16.48 7.36
C ARG A 179 -25.92 17.79 6.62
N GLN A 180 -24.97 17.79 5.70
CA GLN A 180 -24.62 18.96 4.92
C GLN A 180 -25.77 19.41 4.01
N ARG A 181 -26.50 18.50 3.37
CA ARG A 181 -27.71 18.81 2.59
C ARG A 181 -28.80 19.51 3.42
N VAL A 182 -28.96 19.10 4.68
CA VAL A 182 -29.89 19.75 5.60
C VAL A 182 -29.39 21.16 5.97
N LEU A 183 -28.08 21.33 6.21
CA LEU A 183 -27.50 22.63 6.54
C LEU A 183 -27.61 23.62 5.36
N GLU A 184 -27.46 23.16 4.12
CA GLU A 184 -27.45 23.99 2.91
C GLU A 184 -28.83 24.55 2.53
N GLU A 185 -29.92 23.92 2.92
CA GLU A 185 -31.27 24.37 2.59
C GLU A 185 -31.73 25.47 3.56
N LEU A 186 -31.92 26.67 3.03
CA LEU A 186 -32.29 27.84 3.81
C LEU A 186 -33.80 27.94 4.08
N ARG A 187 -34.62 27.26 3.27
CA ARG A 187 -36.10 27.31 3.45
C ARG A 187 -36.53 26.26 4.43
N PRO A 188 -37.09 26.67 5.60
CA PRO A 188 -37.44 25.75 6.69
C PRO A 188 -38.33 24.56 6.24
N ASN A 189 -39.34 24.84 5.46
CA ASN A 189 -40.27 23.79 4.99
C ASN A 189 -39.61 22.76 4.02
N ARG A 190 -38.68 23.22 3.17
CA ARG A 190 -37.91 22.31 2.31
C ARG A 190 -36.89 21.51 3.11
N ARG A 191 -36.26 22.15 4.07
CA ARG A 191 -35.32 21.50 4.99
C ARG A 191 -36.02 20.35 5.73
N LEU A 192 -37.23 20.59 6.25
CA LEU A 192 -38.02 19.56 6.91
C LEU A 192 -38.41 18.42 5.96
N GLN A 193 -38.65 18.73 4.68
CA GLN A 193 -38.90 17.70 3.67
C GLN A 193 -37.68 16.81 3.44
N ILE A 194 -36.50 17.41 3.32
CA ILE A 194 -35.21 16.66 3.21
C ILE A 194 -35.03 15.72 4.40
N VAL A 195 -35.28 16.19 5.60
CA VAL A 195 -35.20 15.38 6.82
C VAL A 195 -36.20 14.23 6.78
N ASN A 196 -37.44 14.46 6.31
CA ASN A 196 -38.42 13.40 6.16
C ASN A 196 -37.99 12.32 5.15
N ASP A 197 -37.38 12.72 4.03
CA ASP A 197 -36.87 11.79 3.05
C ASP A 197 -35.71 10.95 3.64
N ILE A 198 -34.83 11.60 4.38
CA ILE A 198 -33.73 10.93 5.09
C ILE A 198 -34.27 9.98 6.16
N LEU A 199 -35.18 10.43 7.03
CA LEU A 199 -35.79 9.59 8.06
C LEU A 199 -36.51 8.37 7.46
N THR A 200 -37.20 8.54 6.32
CA THR A 200 -37.86 7.44 5.64
C THR A 200 -36.81 6.38 5.23
N HIS A 201 -35.72 6.82 4.62
CA HIS A 201 -34.64 5.91 4.22
C HIS A 201 -33.98 5.21 5.42
N GLU A 202 -33.69 5.94 6.48
CA GLU A 202 -33.07 5.38 7.70
C GLU A 202 -33.99 4.37 8.41
N VAL A 203 -35.31 4.65 8.51
CA VAL A 203 -36.31 3.72 9.06
C VAL A 203 -36.37 2.45 8.21
N ASP A 204 -36.35 2.55 6.88
CA ASP A 204 -36.36 1.39 5.99
C ASP A 204 -35.08 0.54 6.19
N VAL A 205 -33.91 1.16 6.28
CA VAL A 205 -32.62 0.47 6.50
C VAL A 205 -32.62 -0.24 7.87
N LEU A 206 -32.95 0.47 8.95
CA LEU A 206 -32.99 -0.09 10.30
C LEU A 206 -34.02 -1.20 10.45
N SER A 207 -35.17 -1.08 9.77
CA SER A 207 -36.19 -2.13 9.77
C SER A 207 -35.69 -3.41 9.07
N LEU A 208 -34.95 -3.29 7.99
CA LEU A 208 -34.30 -4.39 7.30
C LEU A 208 -33.18 -5.04 8.14
N GLU A 209 -32.37 -4.23 8.82
CA GLU A 209 -31.36 -4.74 9.74
C GLU A 209 -31.99 -5.52 10.89
N MET A 210 -33.07 -5.01 11.49
CA MET A 210 -33.78 -5.68 12.55
C MET A 210 -34.42 -7.01 12.09
N GLN A 211 -35.00 -7.04 10.89
CA GLN A 211 -35.52 -8.28 10.29
C GLN A 211 -34.39 -9.29 10.00
N MET A 212 -33.24 -8.84 9.56
CA MET A 212 -32.06 -9.70 9.36
C MET A 212 -31.56 -10.25 10.70
N GLU A 213 -31.42 -9.40 11.70
CA GLU A 213 -31.06 -9.86 13.05
C GLU A 213 -32.06 -10.86 13.63
N GLN A 214 -33.38 -10.60 13.48
CA GLN A 214 -34.39 -11.56 13.92
C GLN A 214 -34.30 -12.90 13.19
N LYS A 215 -34.06 -12.90 11.88
CA LYS A 215 -33.85 -14.13 11.11
C LYS A 215 -32.60 -14.88 11.57
N VAL A 216 -31.50 -14.14 11.85
CA VAL A 216 -30.26 -14.72 12.39
C VAL A 216 -30.53 -15.32 13.78
N ARG A 217 -31.20 -14.57 14.69
CA ARG A 217 -31.55 -15.06 16.03
C ARG A 217 -32.49 -16.28 15.98
N GLN A 218 -33.49 -16.28 15.09
CA GLN A 218 -34.36 -17.43 14.87
C GLN A 218 -33.59 -18.65 14.36
N ARG A 219 -32.63 -18.43 13.43
CA ARG A 219 -31.80 -19.52 12.89
C ARG A 219 -30.83 -20.07 13.95
N VAL A 220 -30.25 -19.18 14.75
CA VAL A 220 -29.40 -19.56 15.90
C VAL A 220 -30.24 -20.30 16.95
N ALA A 221 -31.42 -19.79 17.29
CA ALA A 221 -32.36 -20.45 18.24
C ALA A 221 -32.81 -21.81 17.70
N GLN A 222 -33.04 -21.95 16.39
CA GLN A 222 -33.41 -23.21 15.77
C GLN A 222 -32.27 -24.22 15.80
N VAL A 223 -31.05 -23.76 15.52
CA VAL A 223 -29.83 -24.57 15.65
C VAL A 223 -29.58 -24.97 17.11
N GLN A 224 -29.78 -24.04 18.04
CA GLN A 224 -29.69 -24.34 19.47
C GLN A 224 -30.78 -25.32 19.92
N LYS A 225 -32.00 -25.15 19.41
CA LYS A 225 -33.11 -26.10 19.71
C LYS A 225 -32.84 -27.48 19.13
N ASP A 226 -32.36 -27.58 17.90
CA ASP A 226 -31.89 -28.83 17.29
C ASP A 226 -30.69 -29.42 18.04
N MET A 227 -29.82 -28.60 18.56
CA MET A 227 -28.70 -29.02 19.39
C MET A 227 -29.16 -29.52 20.75
N ILE A 228 -30.10 -28.82 21.41
CA ILE A 228 -30.74 -29.25 22.68
C ILE A 228 -31.52 -30.51 22.47
N LEU A 229 -32.29 -30.66 21.39
CA LEU A 229 -32.99 -31.89 21.06
C LEU A 229 -32.02 -33.05 20.78
N ARG A 230 -30.92 -32.83 20.11
CA ARG A 230 -29.86 -33.83 19.95
C ARG A 230 -29.19 -34.16 21.28
N GLU A 231 -28.99 -33.15 22.13
CA GLU A 231 -28.46 -33.32 23.48
C GLU A 231 -29.45 -34.06 24.39
N GLN A 232 -30.77 -33.75 24.30
CA GLN A 232 -31.82 -34.49 25.01
C GLN A 232 -31.93 -35.95 24.54
N VAL A 233 -31.75 -36.21 23.25
CA VAL A 233 -31.66 -37.58 22.70
C VAL A 233 -30.43 -38.28 23.24
N LYS A 234 -29.29 -37.58 23.32
CA LYS A 234 -28.06 -38.10 23.93
C LYS A 234 -28.21 -38.33 25.46
N VAL A 235 -28.86 -37.40 26.16
CA VAL A 235 -29.16 -37.58 27.61
C VAL A 235 -30.07 -38.75 27.84
N LEU A 236 -31.10 -38.95 27.01
CA LEU A 236 -31.95 -40.11 27.06
C LEU A 236 -31.22 -41.41 26.67
N GLN A 237 -30.25 -41.34 25.75
CA GLN A 237 -29.33 -42.45 25.46
C GLN A 237 -28.39 -42.71 26.64
N HIS A 238 -27.94 -41.65 27.35
CA HIS A 238 -27.11 -41.74 28.56
C HIS A 238 -27.85 -42.31 29.78
N GLU A 239 -29.13 -41.98 29.93
CA GLU A 239 -29.97 -42.63 30.96
C GLU A 239 -30.22 -44.14 30.67
N LEU A 240 -29.99 -44.56 29.43
CA LEU A 240 -29.90 -45.95 29.03
C LEU A 240 -28.51 -46.61 29.21
N GLY A 241 -27.49 -45.86 29.67
CA GLY A 241 -26.30 -46.39 30.34
C GLY A 241 -25.06 -46.70 29.51
N ASP A 242 -24.80 -46.01 28.31
CA ASP A 242 -23.71 -46.49 27.48
C ASP A 242 -22.77 -45.43 26.85
N ASP A 243 -23.14 -44.12 26.77
CA ASP A 243 -22.39 -43.15 25.91
C ASP A 243 -21.18 -42.47 26.58
N GLY A 244 -21.17 -42.30 27.89
CA GLY A 244 -20.06 -41.56 28.58
C GLY A 244 -18.79 -42.38 28.74
N ASP A 245 -18.94 -43.64 29.05
CA ASP A 245 -17.82 -44.59 29.24
C ASP A 245 -17.21 -44.97 27.87
N GLU A 246 -18.02 -44.98 26.80
CA GLU A 246 -17.58 -45.26 25.43
C GLU A 246 -16.74 -44.12 24.86
N GLU A 247 -17.13 -42.86 25.08
CA GLU A 247 -16.34 -41.67 24.68
C GLU A 247 -14.98 -41.63 25.37
N ILE A 248 -14.96 -41.90 26.67
CA ILE A 248 -13.71 -41.94 27.46
C ILE A 248 -12.80 -43.07 27.00
N ALA A 249 -13.39 -44.26 26.71
CA ALA A 249 -12.70 -45.40 26.16
C ALA A 249 -12.10 -45.06 24.77
N GLU A 250 -12.88 -44.36 23.92
CA GLU A 250 -12.41 -43.90 22.58
C GLU A 250 -11.24 -42.96 22.67
N TYR A 251 -11.29 -41.93 23.54
CA TYR A 251 -10.14 -41.04 23.73
C TYR A 251 -8.92 -41.75 24.29
N THR A 252 -9.13 -42.67 25.24
CA THR A 252 -8.05 -43.47 25.83
C THR A 252 -7.35 -44.33 24.76
N GLU A 253 -8.13 -44.96 23.90
CA GLU A 253 -7.62 -45.80 22.79
C GLU A 253 -6.88 -44.91 21.75
N LYS A 254 -7.43 -43.75 21.39
CA LYS A 254 -6.78 -42.78 20.48
C LYS A 254 -5.42 -42.30 21.04
N ILE A 255 -5.34 -41.99 22.34
CA ILE A 255 -4.10 -41.59 23.03
C ILE A 255 -3.09 -42.72 22.99
N GLN A 256 -3.48 -43.98 23.24
CA GLN A 256 -2.54 -45.12 23.20
C GLN A 256 -2.04 -45.41 21.79
N ARG A 257 -2.89 -45.25 20.75
CA ARG A 257 -2.51 -45.48 19.34
C ARG A 257 -1.63 -44.36 18.76
N ALA A 258 -1.76 -43.14 19.27
CA ALA A 258 -1.13 -41.95 18.68
C ALA A 258 0.41 -41.87 18.91
N ARG A 259 1.03 -42.76 19.68
CA ARG A 259 2.48 -42.78 20.00
C ARG A 259 2.98 -41.39 20.42
N LEU A 260 2.30 -40.77 21.38
CA LEU A 260 2.59 -39.43 21.84
C LEU A 260 3.91 -39.36 22.62
N PRO A 261 4.57 -38.19 22.64
CA PRO A 261 5.65 -37.91 23.59
C PRO A 261 5.16 -38.11 25.05
N GLU A 262 6.05 -38.51 25.95
CA GLU A 262 5.70 -38.90 27.34
C GLU A 262 4.95 -37.78 28.09
N GLU A 263 5.39 -36.51 27.95
CA GLU A 263 4.74 -35.37 28.61
C GLU A 263 3.34 -35.14 28.04
N VAL A 264 3.18 -35.24 26.72
CA VAL A 264 1.90 -35.09 26.05
C VAL A 264 0.95 -36.19 26.48
N HIS A 265 1.42 -37.44 26.46
CA HIS A 265 0.65 -38.60 26.91
C HIS A 265 0.12 -38.41 28.35
N LYS A 266 1.01 -38.08 29.31
CA LYS A 266 0.64 -37.81 30.69
C LYS A 266 -0.41 -36.68 30.80
N ARG A 267 -0.23 -35.63 30.01
CA ARG A 267 -1.16 -34.49 30.02
C ARG A 267 -2.53 -34.88 29.49
N LEU A 268 -2.60 -35.51 28.33
CA LEU A 268 -3.89 -35.89 27.73
C LEU A 268 -4.62 -36.92 28.56
N THR A 269 -3.94 -37.93 29.14
CA THR A 269 -4.54 -38.89 30.05
C THR A 269 -5.19 -38.17 31.25
N LYS A 270 -4.49 -37.18 31.82
CA LYS A 270 -5.03 -36.39 32.93
C LYS A 270 -6.27 -35.58 32.52
N GLU A 271 -6.29 -35.03 31.29
CA GLU A 271 -7.46 -34.28 30.80
C GLU A 271 -8.64 -35.24 30.48
N VAL A 272 -8.38 -36.48 30.03
CA VAL A 272 -9.45 -37.51 29.91
C VAL A 272 -10.00 -37.88 31.27
N GLU A 273 -9.18 -38.04 32.31
CA GLU A 273 -9.64 -38.29 33.68
C GLU A 273 -10.46 -37.10 34.23
N ARG A 274 -10.15 -35.87 33.79
CA ARG A 274 -10.96 -34.69 34.12
C ARG A 274 -12.29 -34.70 33.37
N LEU A 275 -12.28 -35.06 32.07
CA LEU A 275 -13.49 -35.19 31.26
C LEU A 275 -14.45 -36.21 31.89
N ALA A 276 -13.96 -37.35 32.39
CA ALA A 276 -14.73 -38.38 33.05
C ALA A 276 -15.46 -37.87 34.32
N LYS A 277 -14.93 -36.83 34.98
CA LYS A 277 -15.51 -36.24 36.18
C LYS A 277 -16.49 -35.09 35.91
N GLN A 278 -16.56 -34.62 34.66
CA GLN A 278 -17.42 -33.49 34.27
C GLN A 278 -18.82 -34.00 33.87
N PRO A 279 -19.87 -33.29 34.22
CA PRO A 279 -21.19 -33.59 33.68
C PRO A 279 -21.20 -33.54 32.17
N PHE A 280 -21.81 -34.53 31.55
CA PHE A 280 -21.98 -34.57 30.11
C PHE A 280 -22.73 -33.31 29.64
N GLY A 281 -22.22 -32.64 28.56
CA GLY A 281 -22.82 -31.39 28.04
C GLY A 281 -22.42 -30.12 28.76
N SER A 282 -21.57 -30.16 29.79
CA SER A 282 -21.05 -28.94 30.42
C SER A 282 -20.15 -28.15 29.48
N ALA A 283 -20.10 -26.82 29.62
CA ALA A 283 -19.21 -25.97 28.87
C ALA A 283 -17.72 -26.34 29.05
N GLU A 284 -17.36 -26.78 30.27
CA GLU A 284 -16.03 -27.25 30.61
C GLU A 284 -15.66 -28.56 29.90
N ALA A 285 -16.62 -29.53 29.83
CA ALA A 285 -16.43 -30.74 29.04
C ALA A 285 -16.21 -30.43 27.54
N SER A 286 -16.93 -29.46 26.97
CA SER A 286 -16.76 -29.04 25.58
C SER A 286 -15.37 -28.42 25.34
N VAL A 287 -14.85 -27.65 26.28
CA VAL A 287 -13.46 -27.08 26.22
C VAL A 287 -12.42 -28.19 26.26
N ILE A 288 -12.63 -29.20 27.17
CA ILE A 288 -11.69 -30.34 27.29
C ILE A 288 -11.73 -31.19 26.01
N ARG A 289 -12.90 -31.48 25.43
CA ARG A 289 -13.02 -32.21 24.15
C ARG A 289 -12.25 -31.48 23.02
N ASN A 290 -12.54 -30.20 22.82
CA ASN A 290 -11.85 -29.40 21.82
C ASN A 290 -10.33 -29.44 22.02
N TYR A 291 -9.85 -29.37 23.24
CA TYR A 291 -8.42 -29.49 23.59
C TYR A 291 -7.87 -30.86 23.21
N LEU A 292 -8.56 -31.95 23.56
CA LEU A 292 -8.15 -33.32 23.25
C LEU A 292 -8.13 -33.56 21.75
N ASP A 293 -9.15 -33.09 21.03
CA ASP A 293 -9.24 -33.23 19.57
C ASP A 293 -8.09 -32.53 18.87
N VAL A 294 -7.84 -31.27 19.19
CA VAL A 294 -6.71 -30.49 18.62
C VAL A 294 -5.35 -31.15 18.93
N CYS A 295 -5.16 -31.63 20.15
CA CYS A 295 -3.93 -32.32 20.53
C CYS A 295 -3.75 -33.64 19.78
N LEU A 296 -4.83 -34.39 19.54
CA LEU A 296 -4.79 -35.68 18.81
C LEU A 296 -4.70 -35.50 17.30
N GLU A 297 -5.16 -34.38 16.75
CA GLU A 297 -4.97 -34.00 15.33
C GLU A 297 -3.50 -33.70 15.00
N MET A 298 -2.71 -33.29 15.99
CA MET A 298 -1.30 -33.05 15.79
C MET A 298 -0.55 -34.30 15.31
N PRO A 299 0.31 -34.18 14.32
CA PRO A 299 1.03 -35.33 13.73
C PRO A 299 2.23 -35.76 14.58
N TRP A 300 2.04 -36.00 15.87
CA TRP A 300 3.09 -36.44 16.78
C TRP A 300 3.86 -37.64 16.21
N ASN A 301 5.20 -37.56 16.20
CA ASN A 301 6.07 -38.63 15.70
C ASN A 301 5.81 -39.07 14.25
N LYS A 302 5.06 -38.29 13.44
CA LYS A 302 4.90 -38.49 12.00
C LYS A 302 5.88 -37.61 11.24
N TYR A 303 6.86 -38.22 10.58
CA TYR A 303 7.87 -37.53 9.80
C TYR A 303 7.79 -37.94 8.34
N THR A 304 7.93 -37.00 7.42
CA THR A 304 8.13 -37.29 6.00
C THR A 304 9.58 -37.78 5.79
N ARG A 305 9.77 -38.80 4.93
CA ARG A 305 11.11 -39.23 4.56
C ARG A 305 11.75 -38.17 3.69
N GLU A 306 12.76 -37.53 4.22
CA GLU A 306 13.49 -36.48 3.51
C GLU A 306 14.35 -37.08 2.36
N ARG A 307 14.49 -36.22 1.32
CA ARG A 307 15.43 -36.49 0.22
C ARG A 307 16.27 -35.21 0.10
N ALA A 308 17.53 -35.33 0.46
CA ALA A 308 18.47 -34.23 0.27
C ALA A 308 19.42 -34.64 -0.88
N ASP A 309 18.88 -34.71 -2.10
CA ASP A 309 19.65 -35.00 -3.33
C ASP A 309 19.82 -33.68 -4.10
N VAL A 310 21.05 -33.15 -4.07
CA VAL A 310 21.41 -31.87 -4.71
C VAL A 310 21.17 -31.89 -6.21
N GLU A 311 21.48 -33.02 -6.89
CA GLU A 311 21.30 -33.12 -8.33
C GLU A 311 19.82 -33.15 -8.73
N GLN A 312 19.00 -33.85 -7.99
CA GLN A 312 17.56 -33.89 -8.21
C GLN A 312 16.92 -32.52 -7.88
N ALA A 313 17.40 -31.84 -6.80
CA ALA A 313 16.98 -30.52 -6.45
C ALA A 313 17.31 -29.49 -7.55
N ARG A 314 18.52 -29.57 -8.13
CA ARG A 314 18.93 -28.72 -9.26
C ARG A 314 17.99 -28.89 -10.44
N ARG A 315 17.74 -30.13 -10.87
CA ARG A 315 16.83 -30.43 -12.00
C ARG A 315 15.42 -29.91 -11.75
N LEU A 316 14.94 -29.98 -10.52
CA LEU A 316 13.60 -29.54 -10.16
C LEU A 316 13.52 -28.00 -10.15
N LEU A 317 14.51 -27.32 -9.58
CA LEU A 317 14.61 -25.87 -9.56
C LEU A 317 14.73 -25.29 -10.98
N ASP A 318 15.53 -25.92 -11.84
CA ASP A 318 15.70 -25.49 -13.24
C ASP A 318 14.43 -25.71 -14.06
N ARG A 319 13.71 -26.81 -13.78
CA ARG A 319 12.42 -27.05 -14.40
C ARG A 319 11.34 -26.06 -13.98
N ASP A 320 11.27 -25.71 -12.68
CA ASP A 320 10.19 -24.91 -12.11
C ASP A 320 10.47 -23.40 -12.18
N HIS A 321 11.74 -22.96 -12.34
CA HIS A 321 12.16 -21.56 -12.36
C HIS A 321 13.17 -21.28 -13.47
N TYR A 322 12.86 -20.28 -14.28
CA TYR A 322 13.79 -19.77 -15.28
C TYR A 322 14.71 -18.70 -14.66
N GLY A 323 16.00 -18.73 -14.98
CA GLY A 323 16.99 -17.79 -14.40
C GLY A 323 17.20 -18.03 -12.90
N LEU A 324 17.44 -16.97 -12.15
CA LEU A 324 17.66 -17.00 -10.69
C LEU A 324 18.88 -17.84 -10.26
N GLU A 325 19.96 -17.87 -11.08
CA GLU A 325 21.09 -18.79 -10.89
C GLU A 325 21.72 -18.65 -9.49
N LYS A 326 22.00 -17.42 -9.03
CA LYS A 326 22.55 -17.17 -7.68
C LYS A 326 21.63 -17.68 -6.56
N VAL A 327 20.30 -17.51 -6.73
CA VAL A 327 19.29 -17.97 -5.76
C VAL A 327 19.25 -19.50 -5.72
N LYS A 328 19.27 -20.15 -6.90
CA LYS A 328 19.31 -21.62 -7.01
C LYS A 328 20.58 -22.19 -6.40
N GLU A 329 21.73 -21.60 -6.71
CA GLU A 329 23.02 -22.04 -6.17
C GLU A 329 23.02 -21.97 -4.63
N ARG A 330 22.55 -20.88 -4.04
CA ARG A 330 22.48 -20.73 -2.59
C ARG A 330 21.51 -21.73 -1.95
N ILE A 331 20.39 -22.01 -2.60
CA ILE A 331 19.46 -23.07 -2.15
C ILE A 331 20.10 -24.45 -2.24
N LEU A 332 20.84 -24.72 -3.30
CA LEU A 332 21.54 -26.01 -3.47
C LEU A 332 22.66 -26.20 -2.44
N GLU A 333 23.41 -25.14 -2.11
CA GLU A 333 24.38 -25.14 -1.01
C GLU A 333 23.70 -25.48 0.32
N PHE A 334 22.57 -24.85 0.60
CA PHE A 334 21.78 -25.12 1.81
C PHE A 334 21.33 -26.60 1.85
N ILE A 335 20.80 -27.15 0.74
CA ILE A 335 20.41 -28.57 0.64
C ILE A 335 21.63 -29.47 0.82
N ALA A 336 22.79 -29.11 0.26
CA ALA A 336 24.04 -29.88 0.39
C ALA A 336 24.51 -29.96 1.84
N VAL A 337 24.49 -28.85 2.56
CA VAL A 337 24.82 -28.82 3.99
C VAL A 337 23.87 -29.71 4.80
N HIS A 338 22.55 -29.62 4.50
CA HIS A 338 21.56 -30.47 5.17
C HIS A 338 21.71 -31.97 4.80
N GLN A 339 22.18 -32.29 3.61
CA GLN A 339 22.51 -33.67 3.20
C GLN A 339 23.69 -34.25 3.99
N LEU A 340 24.72 -33.43 4.24
CA LEU A 340 25.93 -33.84 5.00
C LEU A 340 25.68 -33.89 6.50
N ASN A 341 24.88 -32.97 7.00
CA ASN A 341 24.54 -32.88 8.43
C ASN A 341 23.03 -32.56 8.59
N PRO A 342 22.19 -33.61 8.68
CA PRO A 342 20.73 -33.44 8.84
C PRO A 342 20.31 -32.70 10.13
N ASP A 343 21.16 -32.74 11.16
CA ASP A 343 20.92 -32.06 12.45
C ASP A 343 21.55 -30.66 12.51
N ALA A 344 22.10 -30.19 11.38
CA ALA A 344 22.68 -28.84 11.32
C ALA A 344 21.63 -27.77 11.65
N LYS A 345 21.88 -27.05 12.69
CA LYS A 345 21.09 -25.84 13.07
C LYS A 345 21.51 -24.70 12.16
N GLY A 346 20.97 -24.67 10.93
CA GLY A 346 21.28 -23.64 9.94
C GLY A 346 20.52 -22.32 10.17
N LYS A 347 21.01 -21.26 9.54
CA LYS A 347 20.26 -20.01 9.44
C LYS A 347 19.00 -20.23 8.60
N ILE A 348 17.98 -19.46 8.91
CA ILE A 348 16.70 -19.48 8.22
C ILE A 348 16.84 -18.74 6.89
N LEU A 349 16.42 -19.34 5.78
CA LEU A 349 16.45 -18.67 4.49
C LEU A 349 15.38 -17.58 4.42
N CYS A 350 15.78 -16.35 4.10
CA CYS A 350 14.90 -15.22 3.88
C CYS A 350 14.97 -14.77 2.42
N LEU A 351 13.89 -15.01 1.68
CA LEU A 351 13.79 -14.63 0.27
C LEU A 351 13.26 -13.20 0.18
N VAL A 352 14.12 -12.25 -0.19
CA VAL A 352 13.79 -10.82 -0.26
C VAL A 352 13.75 -10.36 -1.71
N GLY A 353 12.81 -9.50 -2.05
CA GLY A 353 12.73 -8.90 -3.38
C GLY A 353 11.36 -8.36 -3.71
N PRO A 354 11.20 -7.68 -4.84
CA PRO A 354 9.94 -7.06 -5.21
C PRO A 354 8.79 -8.07 -5.38
N PRO A 355 7.54 -7.61 -5.36
CA PRO A 355 6.41 -8.49 -5.53
C PRO A 355 6.40 -9.16 -6.92
N GLY A 356 6.02 -10.44 -6.97
CA GLY A 356 5.86 -11.19 -8.23
C GLY A 356 7.14 -11.79 -8.81
N VAL A 357 8.29 -11.72 -8.13
CA VAL A 357 9.54 -12.36 -8.58
C VAL A 357 9.64 -13.85 -8.24
N GLY A 358 8.61 -14.44 -7.65
CA GLY A 358 8.55 -15.89 -7.42
C GLY A 358 9.05 -16.36 -6.06
N LYS A 359 9.22 -15.51 -5.05
CA LYS A 359 9.67 -15.87 -3.69
C LYS A 359 8.97 -17.11 -3.13
N THR A 360 7.64 -17.04 -3.02
CA THR A 360 6.81 -18.14 -2.51
C THR A 360 6.86 -19.38 -3.42
N SER A 361 6.97 -19.20 -4.74
CA SER A 361 7.11 -20.31 -5.69
C SER A 361 8.42 -21.06 -5.51
N VAL A 362 9.52 -20.35 -5.29
CA VAL A 362 10.84 -20.93 -4.98
C VAL A 362 10.76 -21.77 -3.69
N ALA A 363 10.16 -21.24 -2.63
CA ALA A 363 9.98 -21.97 -1.38
C ALA A 363 9.16 -23.28 -1.56
N ILE A 364 8.12 -23.24 -2.41
CA ILE A 364 7.34 -24.43 -2.79
C ILE A 364 8.22 -25.46 -3.51
N SER A 365 9.10 -25.02 -4.40
CA SER A 365 10.00 -25.93 -5.13
C SER A 365 11.07 -26.53 -4.22
N VAL A 366 11.56 -25.79 -3.23
CA VAL A 366 12.44 -26.31 -2.18
C VAL A 366 11.74 -27.42 -1.38
N ALA A 367 10.49 -27.20 -0.97
CA ALA A 367 9.72 -28.23 -0.25
C ALA A 367 9.57 -29.52 -1.06
N LYS A 368 9.29 -29.39 -2.36
CA LYS A 368 9.21 -30.54 -3.27
C LYS A 368 10.56 -31.23 -3.45
N ALA A 369 11.65 -30.48 -3.60
CA ALA A 369 13.00 -30.98 -3.76
C ALA A 369 13.44 -31.84 -2.57
N MET A 370 13.14 -31.36 -1.36
CA MET A 370 13.46 -32.06 -0.11
C MET A 370 12.42 -33.12 0.29
N ASN A 371 11.36 -33.29 -0.50
CA ASN A 371 10.21 -34.16 -0.18
C ASN A 371 9.58 -33.88 1.17
N ARG A 372 9.56 -32.59 1.61
CA ARG A 372 8.88 -32.14 2.82
C ARG A 372 7.45 -31.70 2.53
N LYS A 373 6.55 -31.93 3.46
CA LYS A 373 5.21 -31.34 3.39
C LYS A 373 5.33 -29.83 3.51
N LEU A 374 4.53 -29.14 2.71
CA LEU A 374 4.50 -27.68 2.72
C LEU A 374 3.38 -27.18 3.62
N ALA A 375 3.69 -26.25 4.50
CA ALA A 375 2.73 -25.38 5.16
C ALA A 375 3.06 -23.92 4.86
N ARG A 376 2.03 -23.08 4.78
CA ARG A 376 2.19 -21.66 4.50
C ARG A 376 1.44 -20.82 5.52
N LEU A 377 2.11 -19.84 6.08
CA LEU A 377 1.57 -18.88 7.03
C LEU A 377 1.85 -17.47 6.54
N SER A 378 0.81 -16.67 6.32
CA SER A 378 0.96 -15.24 6.05
C SER A 378 1.07 -14.48 7.38
N LEU A 379 2.13 -13.70 7.52
CA LEU A 379 2.38 -12.81 8.66
C LEU A 379 1.87 -11.39 8.41
N GLY A 380 1.46 -11.09 7.18
CA GLY A 380 0.90 -9.79 6.84
C GLY A 380 -0.39 -9.52 7.61
N GLY A 381 -0.39 -8.45 8.42
CA GLY A 381 -1.53 -8.07 9.26
C GLY A 381 -1.61 -8.76 10.63
N VAL A 382 -0.66 -9.61 10.99
CA VAL A 382 -0.51 -10.15 12.35
C VAL A 382 -0.06 -9.03 13.27
N ARG A 383 -0.78 -8.82 14.36
CA ARG A 383 -0.50 -7.74 15.35
C ARG A 383 -0.44 -8.25 16.78
N ASP A 384 -1.01 -9.43 17.06
CA ASP A 384 -1.10 -10.03 18.39
C ASP A 384 -0.18 -11.24 18.47
N GLU A 385 0.55 -11.36 19.58
CA GLU A 385 1.35 -12.54 19.92
C GLU A 385 0.49 -13.81 19.95
N ALA A 386 -0.77 -13.69 20.36
CA ALA A 386 -1.71 -14.79 20.42
C ALA A 386 -2.00 -15.42 19.04
N ASP A 387 -1.86 -14.68 17.94
CA ASP A 387 -1.92 -15.25 16.60
C ASP A 387 -0.84 -16.32 16.37
N ILE A 388 0.35 -16.14 16.96
CA ILE A 388 1.51 -17.05 16.80
C ILE A 388 1.45 -18.17 17.84
N ARG A 389 1.23 -17.82 19.11
CA ARG A 389 1.29 -18.72 20.29
C ARG A 389 -0.07 -19.30 20.72
N GLY A 390 -1.18 -18.88 20.13
CA GLY A 390 -2.52 -19.31 20.50
C GLY A 390 -3.06 -18.62 21.76
N HIS A 391 -4.33 -18.88 22.04
CA HIS A 391 -5.02 -18.39 23.23
C HIS A 391 -5.06 -19.46 24.33
N ARG A 392 -5.08 -19.05 25.59
CA ARG A 392 -5.18 -19.99 26.70
C ARG A 392 -6.46 -20.80 26.58
N LYS A 393 -6.37 -22.13 26.68
CA LYS A 393 -7.48 -23.08 26.50
C LYS A 393 -8.69 -22.87 27.42
N THR A 394 -8.53 -22.09 28.49
CA THR A 394 -9.59 -21.78 29.46
C THR A 394 -10.69 -20.88 28.91
N TYR A 395 -10.45 -20.21 27.79
CA TYR A 395 -11.44 -19.33 27.16
C TYR A 395 -12.30 -20.12 26.17
N ILE A 396 -13.61 -19.85 26.18
CA ILE A 396 -14.52 -20.43 25.20
C ILE A 396 -14.16 -19.89 23.83
N GLY A 397 -13.92 -20.78 22.85
CA GLY A 397 -13.46 -20.41 21.51
C GLY A 397 -11.96 -20.22 21.39
N ALA A 398 -11.18 -20.60 22.40
CA ALA A 398 -9.71 -20.61 22.29
C ALA A 398 -9.25 -21.53 21.16
N MET A 399 -8.21 -21.11 20.45
CA MET A 399 -7.62 -21.82 19.32
C MET A 399 -6.10 -21.89 19.50
N PRO A 400 -5.44 -22.94 18.97
CA PRO A 400 -3.98 -22.99 18.90
C PRO A 400 -3.43 -21.87 18.02
N GLY A 401 -2.17 -21.55 18.22
CA GLY A 401 -1.46 -20.59 17.39
C GLY A 401 -1.30 -21.09 15.95
N ARG A 402 -1.17 -20.14 15.03
CA ARG A 402 -1.06 -20.43 13.59
C ARG A 402 0.11 -21.35 13.22
N ILE A 403 1.18 -21.37 14.03
CA ILE A 403 2.32 -22.29 13.83
C ILE A 403 1.84 -23.74 14.04
N ILE A 404 1.17 -24.00 15.15
CA ILE A 404 0.65 -25.33 15.48
C ILE A 404 -0.41 -25.76 14.48
N GLU A 405 -1.33 -24.88 14.13
CA GLU A 405 -2.33 -25.14 13.09
C GLU A 405 -1.69 -25.49 11.73
N ALA A 406 -0.62 -24.78 11.34
CA ALA A 406 0.08 -25.06 10.10
C ALA A 406 0.77 -26.44 10.10
N ILE A 407 1.34 -26.86 11.23
CA ILE A 407 1.93 -28.19 11.42
C ILE A 407 0.87 -29.28 11.36
N SER A 408 -0.27 -29.10 12.06
CA SER A 408 -1.39 -30.03 12.03
C SER A 408 -1.90 -30.24 10.61
N ARG A 409 -2.14 -29.16 9.87
CA ARG A 409 -2.57 -29.20 8.46
C ARG A 409 -1.54 -29.85 7.54
N ALA A 410 -0.24 -29.69 7.81
CA ALA A 410 0.82 -30.36 7.04
C ALA A 410 0.82 -31.89 7.25
N GLY A 411 0.35 -32.36 8.40
CA GLY A 411 0.28 -33.77 8.76
C GLY A 411 1.65 -34.44 8.97
N ALA A 412 2.69 -33.66 9.28
CA ALA A 412 4.04 -34.12 9.61
C ALA A 412 4.74 -33.14 10.52
N MET A 413 5.63 -33.63 11.40
CA MET A 413 6.39 -32.80 12.35
C MET A 413 7.65 -32.17 11.75
N ASN A 414 8.02 -32.53 10.53
CA ASN A 414 9.13 -31.94 9.78
C ASN A 414 8.65 -31.23 8.47
N PRO A 415 7.63 -30.38 8.50
CA PRO A 415 7.22 -29.67 7.32
C PRO A 415 8.24 -28.61 6.92
N LEU A 416 8.16 -28.10 5.70
CA LEU A 416 8.70 -26.80 5.34
C LEU A 416 7.59 -25.76 5.56
N LEU A 417 7.84 -24.86 6.49
CA LEU A 417 6.91 -23.78 6.84
C LEU A 417 7.36 -22.48 6.17
N VAL A 418 6.54 -21.96 5.27
CA VAL A 418 6.76 -20.65 4.62
C VAL A 418 6.08 -19.58 5.44
N LEU A 419 6.86 -18.68 6.02
CA LEU A 419 6.42 -17.47 6.70
C LEU A 419 6.42 -16.31 5.70
N ASP A 420 5.25 -16.01 5.14
CA ASP A 420 5.12 -15.06 4.04
C ASP A 420 4.89 -13.63 4.58
N GLU A 421 5.52 -12.63 3.96
CA GLU A 421 5.39 -11.21 4.29
C GLU A 421 5.83 -10.84 5.72
N ILE A 422 7.01 -11.31 6.15
CA ILE A 422 7.55 -11.01 7.48
C ILE A 422 7.88 -9.51 7.67
N ASP A 423 8.11 -8.78 6.60
CA ASP A 423 8.31 -7.34 6.56
C ASP A 423 7.05 -6.51 6.90
N LYS A 424 5.89 -7.17 6.96
CA LYS A 424 4.60 -6.54 7.27
C LYS A 424 4.08 -6.88 8.68
N LEU A 425 4.95 -7.35 9.55
CA LEU A 425 4.63 -7.52 10.97
C LEU A 425 4.33 -6.15 11.59
N GLY A 426 3.15 -6.03 12.19
CA GLY A 426 2.77 -4.81 12.92
C GLY A 426 3.22 -4.88 14.38
N ASN A 427 3.67 -3.75 14.94
CA ASN A 427 3.80 -3.59 16.38
C ASN A 427 2.54 -2.85 16.87
N ASP A 428 1.80 -3.47 17.77
CA ASP A 428 0.65 -2.83 18.43
C ASP A 428 0.85 -2.88 19.95
N MET A 429 0.14 -2.01 20.68
CA MET A 429 0.20 -1.94 22.14
C MET A 429 -0.29 -3.24 22.84
N ARG A 430 -0.81 -4.22 22.10
CA ARG A 430 -1.43 -5.45 22.60
C ARG A 430 -0.52 -6.68 22.59
N GLY A 431 0.66 -6.61 22.00
CA GLY A 431 1.61 -7.72 21.96
C GLY A 431 2.73 -7.50 20.96
N ASP A 432 3.79 -8.29 21.07
CA ASP A 432 4.95 -8.28 20.19
C ASP A 432 5.05 -9.62 19.42
N PRO A 433 4.44 -9.76 18.25
CA PRO A 433 4.53 -10.98 17.45
C PRO A 433 5.96 -11.26 16.97
N ALA A 434 6.84 -10.25 16.93
CA ALA A 434 8.24 -10.45 16.57
C ALA A 434 8.99 -11.22 17.67
N SER A 435 8.71 -10.95 18.93
CA SER A 435 9.27 -11.71 20.07
C SER A 435 8.79 -13.17 20.08
N ALA A 436 7.51 -13.42 19.74
CA ALA A 436 7.01 -14.80 19.62
C ALA A 436 7.70 -15.54 18.46
N LEU A 437 7.94 -14.87 17.34
CA LEU A 437 8.67 -15.46 16.22
C LEU A 437 10.16 -15.68 16.54
N LEU A 438 10.77 -14.86 17.39
CA LEU A 438 12.15 -15.10 17.82
C LEU A 438 12.29 -16.47 18.52
N GLU A 439 11.35 -16.85 19.39
CA GLU A 439 11.36 -18.15 20.03
C GLU A 439 11.16 -19.30 19.02
N VAL A 440 10.24 -19.14 18.07
CA VAL A 440 9.99 -20.13 17.02
C VAL A 440 11.19 -20.33 16.11
N LEU A 441 11.87 -19.24 15.78
CA LEU A 441 12.97 -19.23 14.81
C LEU A 441 14.36 -19.42 15.46
N ASP A 442 14.46 -19.39 16.77
CA ASP A 442 15.70 -19.65 17.48
C ASP A 442 15.94 -21.15 17.62
N SER A 443 16.97 -21.65 16.99
CA SER A 443 17.34 -23.09 17.01
C SER A 443 17.71 -23.62 18.40
N GLU A 444 17.97 -22.75 19.38
CA GLU A 444 18.25 -23.15 20.77
C GLU A 444 16.96 -23.27 21.59
N GLN A 445 15.97 -22.47 21.30
CA GLN A 445 14.71 -22.37 22.06
C GLN A 445 13.57 -23.18 21.42
N ASN A 446 13.56 -23.36 20.08
CA ASN A 446 12.47 -23.97 19.35
C ASN A 446 12.27 -25.47 19.61
N THR A 447 13.21 -26.15 20.29
CA THR A 447 13.06 -27.54 20.74
C THR A 447 11.98 -27.72 21.81
N SER A 448 11.63 -26.67 22.50
CA SER A 448 10.64 -26.66 23.58
C SER A 448 9.60 -25.54 23.43
N PHE A 449 9.21 -25.24 22.21
CA PHE A 449 8.18 -24.23 21.93
C PHE A 449 6.87 -24.58 22.63
N ARG A 450 6.29 -23.60 23.34
CA ARG A 450 5.03 -23.77 24.06
C ARG A 450 3.95 -22.88 23.48
N ASP A 451 2.97 -23.51 22.84
CA ASP A 451 1.72 -22.87 22.47
C ASP A 451 0.81 -22.72 23.70
N HIS A 452 0.15 -21.59 23.86
CA HIS A 452 -0.71 -21.29 25.01
C HIS A 452 -1.96 -22.15 25.08
N PHE A 453 -2.43 -22.65 23.93
CA PHE A 453 -3.55 -23.58 23.87
C PHE A 453 -3.13 -24.99 24.23
N LEU A 454 -2.03 -25.50 23.62
CA LEU A 454 -1.56 -26.85 23.85
C LEU A 454 -0.98 -27.04 25.26
N GLU A 455 -0.31 -26.02 25.82
CA GLU A 455 0.37 -26.05 27.13
C GLU A 455 1.43 -27.18 27.30
N VAL A 456 1.78 -27.86 26.21
CA VAL A 456 2.83 -28.90 26.17
C VAL A 456 3.94 -28.45 25.24
N PRO A 457 5.20 -28.89 25.49
CA PRO A 457 6.30 -28.53 24.62
C PRO A 457 6.15 -29.23 23.27
N VAL A 458 6.39 -28.48 22.21
CA VAL A 458 6.42 -28.95 20.81
C VAL A 458 7.82 -28.73 20.27
N ASP A 459 8.43 -29.79 19.79
CA ASP A 459 9.75 -29.72 19.17
C ASP A 459 9.64 -29.24 17.72
N LEU A 460 10.05 -28.00 17.47
CA LEU A 460 10.12 -27.38 16.14
C LEU A 460 11.50 -27.48 15.49
N SER A 461 12.47 -28.15 16.11
CA SER A 461 13.86 -28.24 15.61
C SER A 461 13.98 -28.90 14.24
N ARG A 462 13.04 -29.77 13.90
CA ARG A 462 12.96 -30.44 12.60
C ARG A 462 12.09 -29.73 11.57
N VAL A 463 11.43 -28.64 11.95
CA VAL A 463 10.68 -27.79 11.03
C VAL A 463 11.68 -26.93 10.27
N MET A 464 11.57 -26.92 8.95
CA MET A 464 12.35 -26.02 8.11
C MET A 464 11.57 -24.73 7.86
N PHE A 465 12.16 -23.59 8.19
CA PHE A 465 11.54 -22.30 7.99
C PHE A 465 12.14 -21.60 6.79
N ILE A 466 11.27 -21.08 5.90
CA ILE A 466 11.65 -20.12 4.87
C ILE A 466 10.77 -18.89 5.05
N THR A 467 11.39 -17.72 5.15
CA THR A 467 10.67 -16.46 5.24
C THR A 467 10.66 -15.73 3.90
N THR A 468 9.64 -14.92 3.63
CA THR A 468 9.62 -14.04 2.47
C THR A 468 9.38 -12.61 2.91
N ALA A 469 10.02 -11.66 2.23
CA ALA A 469 9.87 -10.23 2.46
C ALA A 469 9.97 -9.45 1.15
N ASN A 470 9.40 -8.26 1.11
CA ASN A 470 9.65 -7.35 -0.02
C ASN A 470 10.89 -6.48 0.25
N THR A 471 11.11 -6.08 1.49
CA THR A 471 12.26 -5.30 1.95
C THR A 471 12.79 -5.83 3.27
N THR A 472 14.06 -5.60 3.55
CA THR A 472 14.68 -5.92 4.85
C THR A 472 14.56 -4.78 5.86
N SER A 473 14.28 -3.57 5.40
CA SER A 473 14.31 -2.35 6.22
C SER A 473 13.29 -2.32 7.37
N THR A 474 12.17 -3.00 7.21
CA THR A 474 11.09 -3.08 8.21
C THR A 474 11.16 -4.32 9.10
N ILE A 475 12.06 -5.27 8.79
CA ILE A 475 12.25 -6.46 9.61
C ILE A 475 13.06 -6.09 10.86
N PRO A 476 12.58 -6.45 12.07
CA PRO A 476 13.34 -6.24 13.30
C PRO A 476 14.74 -6.88 13.24
N ARG A 477 15.78 -6.13 13.62
CA ARG A 477 17.18 -6.60 13.57
C ARG A 477 17.39 -7.96 14.23
N PRO A 478 16.84 -8.27 15.42
CA PRO A 478 17.04 -9.57 16.06
C PRO A 478 16.52 -10.76 15.23
N LEU A 479 15.46 -10.56 14.44
CA LEU A 479 14.97 -11.56 13.48
C LEU A 479 15.91 -11.68 12.28
N LEU A 480 16.36 -10.55 11.75
CA LEU A 480 17.23 -10.48 10.57
C LEU A 480 18.60 -11.17 10.84
N ASP A 481 19.15 -11.03 12.04
CA ASP A 481 20.42 -11.65 12.45
C ASP A 481 20.37 -13.19 12.41
N ARG A 482 19.18 -13.78 12.54
CA ARG A 482 18.94 -15.24 12.45
C ARG A 482 18.68 -15.71 11.05
N MET A 483 18.54 -14.79 10.11
CA MET A 483 18.18 -15.09 8.72
C MET A 483 19.39 -14.99 7.81
N GLU A 484 19.43 -15.85 6.81
CA GLU A 484 20.28 -15.71 5.65
C GLU A 484 19.47 -15.10 4.52
N VAL A 485 19.79 -13.86 4.19
CA VAL A 485 19.05 -13.09 3.18
C VAL A 485 19.52 -13.51 1.78
N ILE A 486 18.56 -13.92 0.97
CA ILE A 486 18.76 -14.23 -0.47
C ILE A 486 17.91 -13.23 -1.25
N GLU A 487 18.60 -12.35 -1.98
CA GLU A 487 17.93 -11.33 -2.78
C GLU A 487 17.49 -11.86 -4.15
N LEU A 488 16.21 -11.71 -4.44
CA LEU A 488 15.62 -11.99 -5.74
C LEU A 488 15.49 -10.65 -6.49
N SER A 489 16.30 -10.48 -7.52
CA SER A 489 16.25 -9.28 -8.35
C SER A 489 15.06 -9.29 -9.33
N SER A 490 14.80 -8.13 -9.93
CA SER A 490 13.82 -7.96 -10.99
C SER A 490 14.17 -8.80 -12.23
N TYR A 491 13.14 -9.28 -12.94
CA TYR A 491 13.34 -9.98 -14.22
C TYR A 491 13.53 -8.99 -15.37
N THR A 492 14.41 -9.36 -16.30
CA THR A 492 14.53 -8.68 -17.60
C THR A 492 13.32 -9.01 -18.48
N ASP A 493 13.07 -8.20 -19.51
CA ASP A 493 11.95 -8.43 -20.42
C ASP A 493 12.08 -9.78 -21.16
N GLU A 494 13.32 -10.22 -21.44
CA GLU A 494 13.60 -11.53 -22.03
C GLU A 494 13.31 -12.67 -21.05
N GLU A 495 13.73 -12.53 -19.78
CA GLU A 495 13.39 -13.50 -18.74
C GLU A 495 11.87 -13.59 -18.54
N LYS A 496 11.15 -12.43 -18.54
CA LYS A 496 9.68 -12.40 -18.46
C LYS A 496 9.03 -13.11 -19.62
N LEU A 497 9.56 -12.95 -20.85
CA LEU A 497 9.09 -13.66 -22.02
C LEU A 497 9.24 -15.17 -21.86
N GLN A 498 10.43 -15.62 -21.44
CA GLN A 498 10.69 -17.05 -21.24
C GLN A 498 9.81 -17.64 -20.11
N ILE A 499 9.67 -16.92 -18.98
CA ILE A 499 8.78 -17.31 -17.89
C ILE A 499 7.32 -17.38 -18.38
N ALA A 500 6.88 -16.39 -19.15
CA ALA A 500 5.54 -16.36 -19.70
C ALA A 500 5.26 -17.60 -20.57
N ARG A 501 6.20 -17.94 -21.46
CA ARG A 501 6.09 -19.04 -22.41
C ARG A 501 6.15 -20.40 -21.74
N THR A 502 7.09 -20.60 -20.81
CA THR A 502 7.36 -21.91 -20.21
C THR A 502 6.47 -22.22 -19.02
N HIS A 503 6.07 -21.21 -18.25
CA HIS A 503 5.36 -21.41 -16.98
C HIS A 503 3.98 -20.77 -16.95
N LEU A 504 3.87 -19.45 -17.22
CA LEU A 504 2.60 -18.73 -16.99
C LEU A 504 1.53 -19.11 -18.00
N LEU A 505 1.83 -19.10 -19.28
CA LEU A 505 0.86 -19.40 -20.32
C LEU A 505 0.31 -20.82 -20.23
N PRO A 506 1.15 -21.88 -20.09
CA PRO A 506 0.65 -23.24 -19.87
C PRO A 506 -0.21 -23.40 -18.62
N LYS A 507 0.16 -22.70 -17.52
CA LYS A 507 -0.61 -22.70 -16.30
C LYS A 507 -1.98 -22.05 -16.52
N GLN A 508 -2.00 -20.84 -17.11
CA GLN A 508 -3.23 -20.11 -17.38
C GLN A 508 -4.14 -20.84 -18.38
N MET A 509 -3.59 -21.46 -19.39
CA MET A 509 -4.37 -22.31 -20.30
C MET A 509 -5.06 -23.46 -19.56
N LYS A 510 -4.32 -24.15 -18.68
CA LYS A 510 -4.87 -25.27 -17.88
C LYS A 510 -5.97 -24.78 -16.93
N GLU A 511 -5.77 -23.66 -16.25
CA GLU A 511 -6.76 -23.07 -15.33
C GLU A 511 -8.06 -22.64 -16.04
N HIS A 512 -7.97 -22.25 -17.32
CA HIS A 512 -9.11 -21.83 -18.12
C HIS A 512 -9.64 -22.93 -19.06
N GLY A 513 -9.18 -24.18 -18.90
CA GLY A 513 -9.67 -25.33 -19.68
C GLY A 513 -9.25 -25.34 -21.15
N LEU A 514 -8.23 -24.58 -21.54
CA LEU A 514 -7.76 -24.46 -22.91
C LEU A 514 -6.65 -25.49 -23.22
N LYS A 515 -6.75 -26.13 -24.40
CA LYS A 515 -5.72 -27.04 -24.93
C LYS A 515 -4.68 -26.23 -25.72
N LYS A 516 -3.43 -26.72 -25.78
CA LYS A 516 -2.34 -26.12 -26.58
C LYS A 516 -2.68 -25.97 -28.07
N SER A 517 -3.58 -26.78 -28.59
CA SER A 517 -4.05 -26.71 -29.96
C SER A 517 -5.07 -25.59 -30.22
N GLN A 518 -5.72 -25.07 -29.17
CA GLN A 518 -6.81 -24.12 -29.25
C GLN A 518 -6.36 -22.66 -29.12
N LEU A 519 -5.22 -22.40 -28.46
CA LEU A 519 -4.70 -21.06 -28.28
C LEU A 519 -3.19 -21.01 -28.59
N ARG A 520 -2.81 -20.02 -29.39
CA ARG A 520 -1.42 -19.62 -29.60
C ARG A 520 -1.28 -18.13 -29.42
N ILE A 521 -0.32 -17.70 -28.60
CA ILE A 521 0.08 -16.30 -28.45
C ILE A 521 1.49 -16.18 -29.03
N SER A 522 1.70 -15.26 -29.95
CA SER A 522 3.03 -15.04 -30.54
C SER A 522 3.98 -14.42 -29.51
N ASP A 523 5.27 -14.69 -29.66
CA ASP A 523 6.30 -14.09 -28.78
C ASP A 523 6.29 -12.57 -28.86
N ASP A 524 6.02 -12.00 -30.05
CA ASP A 524 5.87 -10.56 -30.24
C ASP A 524 4.65 -9.99 -29.49
N ALA A 525 3.54 -10.75 -29.44
CA ALA A 525 2.40 -10.32 -28.64
C ALA A 525 2.73 -10.33 -27.14
N ILE A 526 3.47 -11.34 -26.64
CA ILE A 526 3.91 -11.38 -25.24
C ILE A 526 4.87 -10.21 -24.96
N ARG A 527 5.82 -9.91 -25.85
CA ARG A 527 6.73 -8.76 -25.73
C ARG A 527 5.95 -7.45 -25.67
N THR A 528 4.94 -7.28 -26.53
CA THR A 528 4.07 -6.11 -26.51
C THR A 528 3.27 -6.01 -25.20
N VAL A 529 2.78 -7.14 -24.66
CA VAL A 529 2.12 -7.15 -23.33
C VAL A 529 3.10 -6.73 -22.24
N ILE A 530 4.34 -7.20 -22.27
CA ILE A 530 5.37 -6.84 -21.30
C ILE A 530 5.69 -5.34 -21.38
N ALA A 531 5.90 -4.80 -22.58
CA ALA A 531 6.33 -3.42 -22.79
C ALA A 531 5.21 -2.41 -22.54
N ASP A 532 4.01 -2.65 -23.13
CA ASP A 532 2.97 -1.64 -23.24
C ASP A 532 1.86 -1.77 -22.19
N TYR A 533 1.72 -2.94 -21.56
CA TYR A 533 0.62 -3.23 -20.62
C TYR A 533 1.09 -3.56 -19.20
N THR A 534 2.39 -3.83 -19.01
CA THR A 534 2.95 -4.12 -17.67
C THR A 534 4.12 -3.21 -17.34
N ARG A 535 4.18 -2.75 -16.08
CA ARG A 535 5.31 -2.04 -15.50
C ARG A 535 5.53 -2.61 -14.11
N GLU A 536 6.28 -3.70 -14.02
CA GLU A 536 6.51 -4.42 -12.78
C GLU A 536 7.88 -5.11 -12.77
N SER A 537 8.46 -5.26 -11.59
CA SER A 537 9.72 -5.99 -11.39
C SER A 537 9.57 -7.50 -11.60
N GLY A 538 8.42 -8.06 -11.23
CA GLY A 538 8.08 -9.48 -11.37
C GLY A 538 7.19 -9.77 -12.57
N VAL A 539 6.35 -10.80 -12.44
CA VAL A 539 5.46 -11.31 -13.49
C VAL A 539 3.99 -11.44 -13.06
N ARG A 540 3.59 -10.80 -11.94
CA ARG A 540 2.22 -10.96 -11.40
C ARG A 540 1.15 -10.31 -12.27
N THR A 541 1.41 -9.11 -12.78
CA THR A 541 0.50 -8.41 -13.70
C THR A 541 0.49 -9.10 -15.06
N LEU A 542 1.66 -9.56 -15.54
CA LEU A 542 1.79 -10.33 -16.76
C LEU A 542 0.94 -11.61 -16.70
N GLU A 543 1.04 -12.38 -15.61
CA GLU A 543 0.21 -13.57 -15.39
C GLU A 543 -1.28 -13.25 -15.46
N ARG A 544 -1.71 -12.17 -14.79
CA ARG A 544 -3.11 -11.72 -14.80
C ARG A 544 -3.60 -11.32 -16.20
N LEU A 545 -2.74 -10.67 -16.99
CA LEU A 545 -3.08 -10.27 -18.36
C LEU A 545 -3.12 -11.48 -19.30
N LEU A 546 -2.18 -12.43 -19.18
CA LEU A 546 -2.23 -13.70 -19.91
C LEU A 546 -3.50 -14.48 -19.58
N GLY A 547 -3.91 -14.52 -18.30
CA GLY A 547 -5.20 -15.08 -17.90
C GLY A 547 -6.40 -14.36 -18.52
N LYS A 548 -6.34 -13.02 -18.68
CA LYS A 548 -7.37 -12.24 -19.40
C LYS A 548 -7.42 -12.62 -20.87
N LEU A 549 -6.27 -12.80 -21.51
CA LEU A 549 -6.20 -13.25 -22.91
C LEU A 549 -6.77 -14.67 -23.05
N CYS A 550 -6.45 -15.57 -22.14
CA CYS A 550 -7.01 -16.93 -22.11
C CYS A 550 -8.54 -16.91 -21.99
N ARG A 551 -9.10 -16.11 -21.08
CA ARG A 551 -10.57 -15.99 -20.93
C ARG A 551 -11.24 -15.46 -22.19
N LYS A 552 -10.68 -14.42 -22.83
CA LYS A 552 -11.22 -13.87 -24.08
C LYS A 552 -11.08 -14.85 -25.24
N ALA A 553 -10.01 -15.63 -25.29
CA ALA A 553 -9.85 -16.70 -26.25
C ALA A 553 -10.87 -17.83 -26.03
N ALA A 554 -11.10 -18.23 -24.77
CA ALA A 554 -12.13 -19.21 -24.43
C ALA A 554 -13.53 -18.76 -24.85
N MET A 555 -13.85 -17.47 -24.58
CA MET A 555 -15.12 -16.87 -25.03
C MET A 555 -15.28 -16.95 -26.55
N ARG A 556 -14.25 -16.54 -27.33
CA ARG A 556 -14.28 -16.65 -28.79
C ARG A 556 -14.48 -18.07 -29.28
N LEU A 557 -13.83 -19.06 -28.66
CA LEU A 557 -13.98 -20.48 -29.03
C LEU A 557 -15.38 -21.04 -28.75
N VAL A 558 -16.09 -20.48 -27.77
CA VAL A 558 -17.46 -20.90 -27.41
C VAL A 558 -18.51 -20.18 -28.26
N GLU A 559 -18.29 -18.89 -28.55
CA GLU A 559 -19.23 -18.08 -29.34
C GLU A 559 -19.14 -18.29 -30.84
N THR A 560 -18.00 -18.77 -31.33
CA THR A 560 -17.75 -18.97 -32.77
C THR A 560 -17.27 -20.39 -33.03
N ASP A 561 -17.52 -20.93 -34.24
CA ASP A 561 -17.07 -22.27 -34.65
C ASP A 561 -15.55 -22.36 -34.93
N VAL A 562 -14.76 -21.41 -34.40
CA VAL A 562 -13.33 -21.38 -34.60
C VAL A 562 -12.65 -22.41 -33.73
N LYS A 563 -11.84 -23.30 -34.34
CA LYS A 563 -11.12 -24.37 -33.63
C LYS A 563 -9.85 -23.89 -32.91
N ARG A 564 -9.35 -22.69 -33.26
CA ARG A 564 -8.10 -22.13 -32.72
C ARG A 564 -8.11 -20.61 -32.78
N VAL A 565 -7.61 -19.98 -31.72
CA VAL A 565 -7.38 -18.54 -31.63
C VAL A 565 -5.88 -18.28 -31.66
N ASP A 566 -5.42 -17.51 -32.62
CA ASP A 566 -4.05 -17.01 -32.72
C ASP A 566 -4.05 -15.53 -32.31
N ILE A 567 -3.23 -15.17 -31.31
CA ILE A 567 -3.13 -13.80 -30.80
C ILE A 567 -1.83 -13.17 -31.26
N THR A 568 -1.91 -12.07 -31.97
CA THR A 568 -0.81 -11.26 -32.48
C THR A 568 -0.81 -9.87 -31.78
N PRO A 569 0.22 -9.03 -31.91
CA PRO A 569 0.23 -7.69 -31.35
C PRO A 569 -0.99 -6.82 -31.74
N LYS A 570 -1.54 -7.04 -32.95
CA LYS A 570 -2.71 -6.29 -33.47
C LYS A 570 -3.98 -6.59 -32.67
N ASP A 571 -4.13 -7.78 -32.14
CA ASP A 571 -5.32 -8.23 -31.40
C ASP A 571 -5.35 -7.72 -29.97
N LEU A 572 -4.20 -7.31 -29.45
CA LEU A 572 -4.06 -6.92 -28.04
C LEU A 572 -4.93 -5.74 -27.66
N ARG A 573 -5.06 -4.74 -28.56
CA ARG A 573 -5.87 -3.56 -28.30
C ARG A 573 -7.35 -3.92 -28.09
N ASP A 574 -7.88 -4.85 -28.86
CA ASP A 574 -9.27 -5.31 -28.74
C ASP A 574 -9.47 -6.18 -27.50
N MET A 575 -8.44 -6.95 -27.13
CA MET A 575 -8.53 -7.90 -26.02
C MET A 575 -8.21 -7.27 -24.68
N LEU A 576 -7.21 -6.40 -24.60
CA LEU A 576 -6.72 -5.83 -23.35
C LEU A 576 -7.15 -4.36 -23.14
N GLY A 577 -7.50 -3.67 -24.23
CA GLY A 577 -7.79 -2.24 -24.24
C GLY A 577 -6.60 -1.40 -24.71
N VAL A 578 -6.67 -0.10 -24.50
CA VAL A 578 -5.60 0.84 -24.87
C VAL A 578 -4.33 0.52 -24.07
N PRO A 579 -3.15 0.53 -24.71
CA PRO A 579 -1.88 0.40 -23.99
C PRO A 579 -1.77 1.42 -22.86
N ARG A 580 -1.31 0.96 -21.70
CA ARG A 580 -1.17 1.82 -20.52
C ARG A 580 0.13 2.61 -20.51
N TYR A 581 1.14 2.02 -21.11
CA TYR A 581 2.49 2.55 -21.16
C TYR A 581 2.83 2.70 -22.64
N GLN A 582 2.81 3.90 -23.13
CA GLN A 582 3.38 4.23 -24.44
C GLN A 582 4.83 4.59 -24.22
N GLU A 583 5.71 4.22 -25.16
CA GLU A 583 7.04 4.83 -25.19
C GLU A 583 6.83 6.35 -25.16
N ASN A 584 7.27 7.00 -24.09
CA ASN A 584 7.28 8.44 -24.05
C ASN A 584 7.93 8.91 -25.35
N SER A 585 7.27 9.82 -26.05
CA SER A 585 7.77 10.44 -27.26
C SER A 585 8.98 11.31 -26.89
N ARG A 586 10.11 10.64 -26.62
CA ARG A 586 11.35 11.31 -26.27
C ARG A 586 11.80 12.19 -27.41
N SER A 587 12.29 13.33 -27.06
CA SER A 587 13.08 14.10 -28.02
C SER A 587 14.26 13.24 -28.47
N LYS A 588 14.29 12.99 -29.79
CA LYS A 588 15.44 12.33 -30.45
C LYS A 588 16.53 13.34 -30.78
N GLN A 589 16.47 14.51 -30.20
CA GLN A 589 17.41 15.60 -30.44
C GLN A 589 18.13 15.98 -29.15
N ASP A 590 19.37 16.35 -29.28
CA ASP A 590 20.18 16.87 -28.18
C ASP A 590 19.62 18.22 -27.73
N GLN A 591 19.35 18.36 -26.42
CA GLN A 591 18.69 19.53 -25.84
C GLN A 591 19.59 20.19 -24.79
N VAL A 592 19.46 21.52 -24.68
CA VAL A 592 20.14 22.27 -23.62
C VAL A 592 19.30 22.16 -22.33
N GLY A 593 19.96 21.86 -21.23
CA GLY A 593 19.33 21.81 -19.93
C GLY A 593 18.51 20.55 -19.64
N VAL A 594 18.41 19.58 -20.56
CA VAL A 594 17.63 18.35 -20.39
C VAL A 594 18.54 17.14 -20.31
N VAL A 595 18.44 16.36 -19.25
CA VAL A 595 19.31 15.20 -18.97
C VAL A 595 18.47 13.99 -18.59
N ASN A 596 18.89 12.82 -19.09
CA ASN A 596 18.30 11.55 -18.69
C ASN A 596 19.05 10.98 -17.48
N GLY A 597 18.46 11.10 -16.32
CA GLY A 597 18.84 10.35 -15.13
C GLY A 597 18.24 8.96 -15.10
N LEU A 598 18.71 8.12 -14.19
CA LEU A 598 18.20 6.77 -13.96
C LEU A 598 17.79 6.63 -12.50
N ALA A 599 16.53 6.29 -12.26
CA ALA A 599 15.96 6.02 -10.95
C ALA A 599 15.67 4.54 -10.77
N TRP A 600 15.64 4.12 -9.51
CA TRP A 600 15.15 2.82 -9.09
C TRP A 600 13.86 3.01 -8.30
N THR A 601 12.86 2.18 -8.57
CA THR A 601 11.58 2.15 -7.87
C THR A 601 11.22 0.70 -7.52
N GLU A 602 10.26 0.50 -6.62
CA GLU A 602 9.77 -0.85 -6.27
C GLU A 602 9.23 -1.65 -7.47
N VAL A 603 8.84 -0.96 -8.54
CA VAL A 603 8.35 -1.58 -9.78
C VAL A 603 9.43 -1.79 -10.83
N GLY A 604 10.70 -1.45 -10.51
CA GLY A 604 11.87 -1.61 -11.38
C GLY A 604 12.60 -0.30 -11.65
N GLY A 605 13.49 -0.32 -12.63
CA GLY A 605 14.20 0.88 -13.07
C GLY A 605 13.32 1.79 -13.92
N GLU A 606 13.54 3.09 -13.80
CA GLU A 606 12.83 4.12 -14.54
C GLU A 606 13.80 5.20 -15.04
N LEU A 607 13.43 5.83 -16.14
CA LEU A 607 14.18 6.97 -16.65
C LEU A 607 13.64 8.22 -15.96
N LEU A 608 14.53 9.01 -15.43
CA LEU A 608 14.24 10.25 -14.73
C LEU A 608 14.75 11.40 -15.57
N GLU A 609 13.85 12.13 -16.22
CA GLU A 609 14.21 13.34 -16.93
C GLU A 609 14.48 14.46 -15.91
N VAL A 610 15.56 15.20 -16.10
CA VAL A 610 15.94 16.34 -15.29
C VAL A 610 16.07 17.54 -16.21
N GLU A 611 15.26 18.55 -15.97
CA GLU A 611 15.27 19.81 -16.70
C GLU A 611 15.89 20.93 -15.87
N ALA A 612 16.76 21.71 -16.44
CA ALA A 612 17.31 22.92 -15.83
C ALA A 612 17.10 24.12 -16.74
N GLY A 613 16.42 25.12 -16.23
CA GLY A 613 16.28 26.42 -16.87
C GLY A 613 17.13 27.47 -16.18
N VAL A 614 17.73 28.36 -16.95
CA VAL A 614 18.52 29.50 -16.45
C VAL A 614 17.94 30.79 -17.02
N MET A 615 17.69 31.75 -16.15
CA MET A 615 17.13 33.05 -16.50
C MET A 615 17.86 34.16 -15.75
N ASP A 616 17.74 35.39 -16.23
CA ASP A 616 18.29 36.55 -15.53
C ASP A 616 17.52 36.73 -14.21
N GLY A 617 18.26 36.98 -13.12
CA GLY A 617 17.62 37.02 -11.80
C GLY A 617 18.55 37.49 -10.69
N SER A 618 18.26 37.04 -9.48
CA SER A 618 18.95 37.41 -8.25
C SER A 618 19.74 36.30 -7.58
N GLY A 619 19.93 35.17 -8.26
CA GLY A 619 20.65 34.00 -7.74
C GLY A 619 19.76 33.02 -7.01
N LYS A 620 18.43 33.00 -7.29
CA LYS A 620 17.52 32.01 -6.72
C LYS A 620 17.72 30.63 -7.32
N LEU A 621 17.59 29.61 -6.49
CA LEU A 621 17.50 28.20 -6.90
C LEU A 621 16.09 27.70 -6.61
N GLU A 622 15.31 27.47 -7.67
CA GLU A 622 13.95 26.96 -7.58
C GLU A 622 13.90 25.48 -7.93
N LEU A 623 13.10 24.73 -7.17
CA LEU A 623 12.99 23.28 -7.29
C LEU A 623 11.52 22.90 -7.42
N THR A 624 11.18 22.11 -8.45
CA THR A 624 9.83 21.59 -8.65
C THR A 624 9.86 20.12 -9.08
N GLY A 625 8.76 19.37 -8.87
CA GLY A 625 8.65 17.97 -9.28
C GLY A 625 8.45 16.99 -8.12
N ASN A 626 7.89 17.42 -6.98
CA ASN A 626 7.60 16.60 -5.81
C ASN A 626 8.84 15.87 -5.26
N LEU A 627 9.86 16.68 -4.90
CA LEU A 627 11.17 16.19 -4.47
C LEU A 627 11.23 15.99 -2.96
N GLY A 628 11.64 14.82 -2.52
CA GLY A 628 11.98 14.53 -1.13
C GLY A 628 13.23 15.27 -0.65
N THR A 629 13.48 15.22 0.64
CA THR A 629 14.56 15.98 1.29
C THR A 629 15.95 15.63 0.75
N VAL A 630 16.22 14.33 0.54
CA VAL A 630 17.51 13.85 0.03
C VAL A 630 17.77 14.34 -1.40
N MET A 631 16.74 14.34 -2.26
CA MET A 631 16.85 14.85 -3.62
C MET A 631 17.10 16.36 -3.62
N GLN A 632 16.43 17.12 -2.75
CA GLN A 632 16.66 18.56 -2.61
C GLN A 632 18.08 18.88 -2.13
N GLU A 633 18.63 18.07 -1.22
CA GLU A 633 20.04 18.18 -0.79
C GLU A 633 21.00 17.86 -1.95
N SER A 634 20.68 16.84 -2.74
CA SER A 634 21.47 16.48 -3.93
C SER A 634 21.53 17.63 -4.95
N VAL A 635 20.42 18.35 -5.17
CA VAL A 635 20.40 19.56 -6.02
C VAL A 635 21.29 20.66 -5.46
N LYS A 636 21.23 20.92 -4.15
CA LYS A 636 22.09 21.91 -3.48
C LYS A 636 23.57 21.54 -3.55
N ALA A 637 23.88 20.24 -3.42
CA ALA A 637 25.26 19.75 -3.56
C ALA A 637 25.79 19.94 -4.99
N ALA A 638 25.00 19.59 -6.01
CA ALA A 638 25.32 19.81 -7.40
C ALA A 638 25.53 21.30 -7.71
N TYR A 639 24.64 22.15 -7.25
CA TYR A 639 24.78 23.62 -7.40
C TYR A 639 26.04 24.15 -6.75
N THR A 640 26.36 23.71 -5.54
CA THR A 640 27.59 24.14 -4.84
C THR A 640 28.84 23.65 -5.54
N CYS A 641 28.84 22.44 -6.07
CA CYS A 641 29.92 21.88 -6.88
C CYS A 641 30.21 22.75 -8.11
N LEU A 642 29.17 23.11 -8.87
CA LEU A 642 29.33 23.98 -10.05
C LEU A 642 29.80 25.37 -9.65
N ARG A 643 29.28 25.95 -8.58
CA ARG A 643 29.66 27.26 -8.09
C ARG A 643 31.14 27.33 -7.68
N SER A 644 31.61 26.32 -6.96
CA SER A 644 33.03 26.27 -6.52
C SER A 644 34.00 26.15 -7.69
N ARG A 645 33.56 25.60 -8.82
CA ARG A 645 34.39 25.31 -10.01
C ARG A 645 34.01 26.14 -11.24
N ALA A 646 33.24 27.22 -11.05
CA ALA A 646 32.71 28.03 -12.15
C ALA A 646 33.76 28.47 -13.15
N ALA A 647 34.93 28.89 -12.67
CA ALA A 647 36.02 29.33 -13.55
C ALA A 647 36.59 28.21 -14.42
N GLU A 648 36.69 26.97 -13.88
CA GLU A 648 37.21 25.79 -14.61
C GLU A 648 36.22 25.33 -15.67
N LEU A 649 34.90 25.45 -15.36
CA LEU A 649 33.82 25.02 -16.21
C LEU A 649 33.39 26.05 -17.28
N GLY A 650 34.03 27.21 -17.32
CA GLY A 650 33.69 28.27 -18.27
C GLY A 650 32.36 28.98 -17.97
N ILE A 651 31.92 28.97 -16.70
CA ILE A 651 30.72 29.63 -16.24
C ILE A 651 31.07 31.00 -15.64
N PRO A 652 30.27 32.08 -15.82
CA PRO A 652 30.47 33.36 -15.16
C PRO A 652 30.61 33.19 -13.64
N ARG A 653 31.66 33.74 -13.04
CA ARG A 653 31.95 33.59 -11.61
C ARG A 653 30.83 34.11 -10.69
N ASP A 654 30.03 35.04 -11.19
CA ASP A 654 28.93 35.71 -10.50
C ASP A 654 27.53 35.19 -10.86
N PHE A 655 27.47 34.07 -11.60
CA PHE A 655 26.15 33.50 -12.00
C PHE A 655 25.21 33.34 -10.83
N TYR A 656 25.73 32.99 -9.65
CA TYR A 656 24.94 32.81 -8.43
C TYR A 656 24.32 34.11 -7.84
N LYS A 657 24.59 35.25 -8.46
CA LYS A 657 24.03 36.56 -8.13
C LYS A 657 23.18 37.14 -9.24
N THR A 658 23.42 36.73 -10.47
CA THR A 658 22.87 37.34 -11.69
C THR A 658 21.93 36.41 -12.45
N ARG A 659 21.90 35.13 -12.10
CA ARG A 659 21.08 34.09 -12.77
C ARG A 659 20.26 33.33 -11.78
N ASP A 660 18.95 33.21 -12.02
CA ASP A 660 18.09 32.28 -11.32
C ASP A 660 18.12 30.95 -12.07
N ILE A 661 18.19 29.86 -11.29
CA ILE A 661 18.21 28.49 -11.82
C ILE A 661 16.97 27.77 -11.32
N HIS A 662 16.20 27.22 -12.25
CA HIS A 662 15.06 26.38 -11.94
C HIS A 662 15.37 24.95 -12.37
N VAL A 663 15.33 24.01 -11.41
CA VAL A 663 15.45 22.57 -11.68
C VAL A 663 14.10 21.92 -11.54
N HIS A 664 13.65 21.31 -12.61
CA HIS A 664 12.37 20.65 -12.68
C HIS A 664 12.53 19.15 -12.96
N PHE A 665 11.73 18.35 -12.26
CA PHE A 665 11.60 16.92 -12.54
C PHE A 665 10.16 16.68 -13.01
N PRO A 666 9.97 16.36 -14.29
CA PRO A 666 8.65 16.02 -14.84
C PRO A 666 7.93 14.91 -14.07
N GLU A 667 6.61 14.76 -14.28
CA GLU A 667 5.76 13.82 -13.56
C GLU A 667 5.67 14.10 -12.05
N GLY A 668 5.28 15.32 -11.67
CA GLY A 668 5.16 15.79 -10.29
C GLY A 668 4.19 15.01 -9.40
N ALA A 669 3.32 14.17 -9.96
CA ALA A 669 2.43 13.28 -9.21
C ALA A 669 3.19 12.13 -8.49
N VAL A 670 4.40 11.78 -8.94
CA VAL A 670 5.20 10.72 -8.36
C VAL A 670 6.27 11.31 -7.45
N PRO A 671 6.29 10.98 -6.15
CA PRO A 671 7.34 11.42 -5.25
C PRO A 671 8.71 10.90 -5.71
N LYS A 672 9.72 11.76 -5.66
CA LYS A 672 11.09 11.44 -6.07
C LYS A 672 12.06 11.78 -4.95
N ASP A 673 12.79 10.77 -4.47
CA ASP A 673 13.81 10.98 -3.44
C ASP A 673 15.04 10.10 -3.67
N GLY A 674 16.19 10.58 -3.25
CA GLY A 674 17.47 9.86 -3.32
C GLY A 674 18.62 10.68 -3.90
N PRO A 675 19.87 10.32 -3.56
CA PRO A 675 21.07 11.09 -3.96
C PRO A 675 21.56 10.75 -5.37
N SER A 676 21.10 9.67 -6.00
CA SER A 676 21.67 9.09 -7.22
C SER A 676 21.47 9.89 -8.51
N ALA A 677 20.72 10.99 -8.46
CA ALA A 677 20.52 11.91 -9.57
C ALA A 677 21.55 13.07 -9.60
N GLY A 678 22.49 13.12 -8.64
CA GLY A 678 23.40 14.25 -8.46
C GLY A 678 24.20 14.63 -9.71
N ILE A 679 24.74 13.64 -10.42
CA ILE A 679 25.49 13.92 -11.67
C ILE A 679 24.56 14.37 -12.80
N ALA A 680 23.32 13.87 -12.88
CA ALA A 680 22.35 14.29 -13.87
C ALA A 680 21.95 15.76 -13.64
N ILE A 681 21.70 16.13 -12.40
CA ILE A 681 21.38 17.49 -11.97
C ILE A 681 22.52 18.44 -12.29
N ALA A 682 23.76 18.07 -11.92
CA ALA A 682 24.95 18.89 -12.22
C ALA A 682 25.12 19.08 -13.73
N THR A 683 24.91 18.04 -14.52
CA THR A 683 25.02 18.10 -15.99
C THR A 683 23.92 18.98 -16.60
N ALA A 684 22.66 18.87 -16.11
CA ALA A 684 21.54 19.71 -16.58
C ALA A 684 21.80 21.19 -16.30
N MET A 685 22.22 21.53 -15.08
CA MET A 685 22.58 22.90 -14.70
C MET A 685 23.77 23.43 -15.53
N LEU A 686 24.82 22.62 -15.70
CA LEU A 686 25.97 23.03 -16.50
C LEU A 686 25.59 23.25 -17.96
N SER A 687 24.81 22.35 -18.53
CA SER A 687 24.26 22.48 -19.88
C SER A 687 23.51 23.80 -20.07
N ALA A 688 22.58 24.09 -19.13
CA ALA A 688 21.80 25.32 -19.16
C ALA A 688 22.64 26.58 -19.01
N LEU A 689 23.65 26.58 -18.12
CA LEU A 689 24.54 27.71 -17.88
C LEU A 689 25.51 27.98 -19.04
N THR A 690 25.92 26.94 -19.79
CA THR A 690 26.90 27.05 -20.90
C THR A 690 26.26 27.04 -22.28
N GLY A 691 24.92 26.77 -22.36
CA GLY A 691 24.22 26.61 -23.64
C GLY A 691 24.61 25.37 -24.45
N ARG A 692 25.40 24.46 -23.87
CA ARG A 692 25.85 23.22 -24.54
C ARG A 692 24.78 22.13 -24.43
N PRO A 693 24.32 21.58 -25.55
CA PRO A 693 23.26 20.54 -25.51
C PRO A 693 23.81 19.24 -24.92
N VAL A 694 22.93 18.53 -24.23
CA VAL A 694 23.18 17.19 -23.71
C VAL A 694 22.78 16.17 -24.75
N ARG A 695 23.55 15.11 -24.90
CA ARG A 695 23.28 14.03 -25.84
C ARG A 695 22.03 13.26 -25.39
N HIS A 696 21.04 13.13 -26.27
CA HIS A 696 19.78 12.43 -26.03
C HIS A 696 19.93 10.93 -25.83
N ASP A 697 21.01 10.32 -26.38
CA ASP A 697 21.31 8.88 -26.30
C ASP A 697 22.12 8.48 -25.06
N VAL A 698 22.37 9.44 -24.15
CA VAL A 698 23.11 9.25 -22.90
C VAL A 698 22.15 9.30 -21.71
N ALA A 699 22.30 8.35 -20.81
CA ALA A 699 21.70 8.42 -19.47
C ALA A 699 22.79 8.28 -18.40
N MET A 700 22.51 8.73 -17.19
CA MET A 700 23.50 8.73 -16.14
C MET A 700 22.89 8.53 -14.76
N THR A 701 23.68 7.99 -13.84
CA THR A 701 23.34 7.87 -12.43
C THR A 701 24.60 7.96 -11.58
N GLY A 702 24.53 8.68 -10.47
CA GLY A 702 25.65 8.87 -9.54
C GLY A 702 25.33 9.96 -8.54
N GLU A 703 25.82 9.82 -7.33
CA GLU A 703 25.81 10.86 -6.33
C GLU A 703 26.99 11.80 -6.54
N VAL A 704 26.81 13.10 -6.32
CA VAL A 704 27.85 14.10 -6.50
C VAL A 704 28.25 14.69 -5.15
N THR A 705 29.55 14.82 -4.92
CA THR A 705 30.08 15.55 -3.76
C THR A 705 30.32 17.03 -4.10
N LEU A 706 30.46 17.88 -3.09
CA LEU A 706 30.78 19.32 -3.26
C LEU A 706 32.09 19.56 -4.03
N ARG A 707 33.00 18.57 -4.05
CA ARG A 707 34.29 18.63 -4.75
C ARG A 707 34.28 18.01 -6.15
N GLY A 708 33.10 17.52 -6.60
CA GLY A 708 32.92 16.92 -7.91
C GLY A 708 33.34 15.45 -8.03
N ARG A 709 33.54 14.73 -6.92
CA ARG A 709 33.66 13.26 -6.96
C ARG A 709 32.32 12.63 -7.21
N VAL A 710 32.29 11.52 -7.92
CA VAL A 710 31.10 10.72 -8.17
C VAL A 710 31.13 9.51 -7.25
N LEU A 711 30.08 9.34 -6.43
CA LEU A 711 29.94 8.27 -5.46
C LEU A 711 29.04 7.14 -5.98
N PRO A 712 29.23 5.90 -5.48
CA PRO A 712 28.50 4.73 -5.92
C PRO A 712 27.00 4.80 -5.56
N ILE A 713 26.21 4.03 -6.32
CA ILE A 713 24.75 3.98 -6.21
C ILE A 713 24.24 2.54 -6.13
N GLY A 714 23.02 2.35 -5.66
CA GLY A 714 22.33 1.07 -5.70
C GLY A 714 21.41 0.90 -6.92
N GLY A 715 20.99 -0.34 -7.18
CA GLY A 715 19.99 -0.68 -8.19
C GLY A 715 20.48 -0.51 -9.62
N LEU A 716 21.77 -0.75 -9.89
CA LEU A 716 22.35 -0.55 -11.22
C LEU A 716 21.73 -1.49 -12.27
N LYS A 717 21.38 -2.71 -11.90
CA LYS A 717 20.72 -3.69 -12.78
C LYS A 717 19.40 -3.13 -13.33
N GLU A 718 18.52 -2.68 -12.44
CA GLU A 718 17.21 -2.13 -12.80
C GLU A 718 17.34 -0.83 -13.62
N LYS A 719 18.25 0.04 -13.24
CA LYS A 719 18.54 1.29 -13.94
C LYS A 719 19.00 1.05 -15.38
N THR A 720 19.88 0.08 -15.59
CA THR A 720 20.37 -0.26 -16.93
C THR A 720 19.33 -0.93 -17.80
N MET A 721 18.45 -1.74 -17.21
CA MET A 721 17.29 -2.29 -17.91
C MET A 721 16.34 -1.18 -18.39
N ALA A 722 16.10 -0.16 -17.56
CA ALA A 722 15.32 1.00 -17.97
C ALA A 722 16.01 1.79 -19.10
N ALA A 723 17.31 1.97 -19.02
CA ALA A 723 18.09 2.63 -20.07
C ALA A 723 17.94 1.90 -21.41
N LYS A 724 18.12 0.56 -21.45
CA LYS A 724 17.93 -0.27 -22.64
C LYS A 724 16.53 -0.15 -23.20
N ARG A 725 15.50 -0.32 -22.36
CA ARG A 725 14.09 -0.22 -22.76
C ARG A 725 13.73 1.13 -23.39
N ASN A 726 14.34 2.20 -22.91
CA ASN A 726 14.13 3.54 -23.42
C ASN A 726 15.10 3.92 -24.56
N GLY A 727 15.82 2.99 -25.19
CA GLY A 727 16.66 3.24 -26.37
C GLY A 727 17.94 4.06 -26.09
N ILE A 728 18.37 4.15 -24.83
CA ILE A 728 19.67 4.73 -24.47
C ILE A 728 20.78 3.86 -25.08
N ARG A 729 21.85 4.50 -25.51
CA ARG A 729 23.05 3.80 -26.04
C ARG A 729 24.21 3.84 -25.07
N THR A 730 24.34 4.92 -24.30
CA THR A 730 25.47 5.12 -23.39
C THR A 730 24.95 5.38 -21.99
N VAL A 731 25.49 4.66 -21.01
CA VAL A 731 25.17 4.86 -19.59
C VAL A 731 26.43 5.25 -18.84
N ILE A 732 26.38 6.41 -18.18
CA ILE A 732 27.48 6.90 -17.32
C ILE A 732 27.20 6.44 -15.90
N ILE A 733 28.14 5.74 -15.29
CA ILE A 733 28.06 5.17 -13.95
C ILE A 733 29.27 5.59 -13.11
N PRO A 734 29.16 5.58 -11.78
CA PRO A 734 30.31 5.74 -10.91
C PRO A 734 31.35 4.64 -11.11
N LYS A 735 32.63 4.94 -10.99
CA LYS A 735 33.71 3.95 -11.14
C LYS A 735 33.57 2.82 -10.13
N ASP A 736 33.21 3.13 -8.91
CA ASP A 736 33.05 2.13 -7.83
C ASP A 736 31.93 1.11 -8.11
N ASN A 737 31.00 1.40 -9.05
CA ASN A 737 29.98 0.46 -9.54
C ASN A 737 30.46 -0.39 -10.74
N GLU A 738 31.73 -0.31 -11.16
CA GLU A 738 32.25 -1.14 -12.25
C GLU A 738 32.10 -2.64 -11.94
N LYS A 739 32.31 -3.03 -10.69
CA LYS A 739 32.10 -4.40 -10.20
C LYS A 739 30.66 -4.89 -10.39
N ASP A 740 29.66 -4.01 -10.29
CA ASP A 740 28.25 -4.36 -10.40
C ASP A 740 27.84 -4.65 -11.85
N LEU A 741 28.71 -4.34 -12.84
CA LEU A 741 28.50 -4.70 -14.24
C LEU A 741 28.49 -6.22 -14.47
N GLU A 742 29.09 -7.01 -13.59
CA GLU A 742 29.09 -8.47 -13.66
C GLU A 742 27.67 -9.04 -13.36
N GLU A 743 26.87 -8.30 -12.62
CA GLU A 743 25.49 -8.70 -12.26
C GLU A 743 24.46 -8.36 -13.35
N ILE A 744 24.85 -7.55 -14.35
CA ILE A 744 23.97 -7.13 -15.44
C ILE A 744 23.87 -8.26 -16.47
N ASP A 745 22.63 -8.56 -16.87
CA ASP A 745 22.34 -9.52 -17.92
C ASP A 745 23.13 -9.25 -19.21
N GLN A 746 23.65 -10.30 -19.85
CA GLN A 746 24.47 -10.17 -21.04
C GLN A 746 23.76 -9.45 -22.19
N THR A 747 22.45 -9.61 -22.33
CA THR A 747 21.64 -8.94 -23.36
C THR A 747 21.51 -7.43 -23.12
N VAL A 748 21.52 -7.01 -21.86
CA VAL A 748 21.54 -5.60 -21.48
C VAL A 748 22.95 -5.04 -21.67
N ARG A 749 23.97 -5.78 -21.22
CA ARG A 749 25.38 -5.39 -21.30
C ARG A 749 25.86 -5.24 -22.75
N ALA A 750 25.43 -6.10 -23.65
CA ALA A 750 25.77 -6.02 -25.07
C ALA A 750 25.05 -4.86 -25.79
N ALA A 751 23.91 -4.40 -25.30
CA ALA A 751 23.13 -3.33 -25.92
C ALA A 751 23.54 -1.92 -25.48
N LEU A 752 24.29 -1.79 -24.36
CA LEU A 752 24.64 -0.51 -23.76
C LEU A 752 26.16 -0.33 -23.71
N ARG A 753 26.62 0.89 -24.00
CA ARG A 753 27.99 1.31 -23.74
C ARG A 753 28.09 1.91 -22.34
N PHE A 754 28.90 1.32 -21.48
CA PHE A 754 29.14 1.84 -20.15
C PHE A 754 30.35 2.77 -20.14
N VAL A 755 30.23 3.89 -19.45
CA VAL A 755 31.30 4.86 -19.19
C VAL A 755 31.39 5.01 -17.67
N THR A 756 32.56 4.67 -17.11
CA THR A 756 32.83 4.85 -15.68
C THR A 756 33.40 6.24 -15.41
N ALA A 757 32.89 6.92 -14.39
CA ALA A 757 33.31 8.26 -14.01
C ALA A 757 33.71 8.34 -12.54
N GLU A 758 34.88 8.86 -12.23
CA GLU A 758 35.33 9.20 -10.87
C GLU A 758 34.95 10.64 -10.50
N THR A 759 34.90 11.51 -11.52
CA THR A 759 34.63 12.94 -11.33
C THR A 759 33.55 13.43 -12.29
N VAL A 760 32.91 14.52 -11.94
CA VAL A 760 31.90 15.17 -12.79
C VAL A 760 32.48 15.64 -14.14
N ASP A 761 33.80 15.91 -14.24
CA ASP A 761 34.43 16.30 -15.51
C ASP A 761 34.38 15.18 -16.55
N ALA A 762 34.61 13.94 -16.10
CA ALA A 762 34.44 12.77 -16.94
C ALA A 762 32.97 12.61 -17.38
N VAL A 763 32.01 12.90 -16.50
CA VAL A 763 30.57 12.89 -16.84
C VAL A 763 30.29 13.94 -17.92
N PHE A 764 30.70 15.18 -17.70
CA PHE A 764 30.46 16.31 -18.62
C PHE A 764 31.09 16.08 -20.01
N ALA A 765 32.31 15.52 -20.04
CA ALA A 765 33.00 15.21 -21.30
C ALA A 765 32.25 14.21 -22.17
N HIS A 766 31.55 13.28 -21.57
CA HIS A 766 30.79 12.23 -22.29
C HIS A 766 29.32 12.60 -22.52
N ALA A 767 28.75 13.42 -21.67
CA ALA A 767 27.30 13.78 -21.71
C ALA A 767 27.05 14.98 -22.64
N LEU A 768 27.91 15.99 -22.62
CA LEU A 768 27.71 17.21 -23.42
C LEU A 768 28.17 17.01 -24.86
N ALA A 769 27.34 17.42 -25.79
CA ALA A 769 27.70 17.41 -27.20
C ALA A 769 28.84 18.42 -27.50
N LEU A 770 29.71 18.05 -28.42
CA LEU A 770 30.69 18.98 -28.94
C LEU A 770 29.98 20.16 -29.61
N PRO A 771 30.43 21.41 -29.43
CA PRO A 771 29.85 22.54 -30.14
C PRO A 771 29.95 22.28 -31.66
N LYS A 772 28.81 22.35 -32.34
CA LYS A 772 28.78 22.24 -33.80
C LYS A 772 29.65 23.35 -34.39
N LYS A 773 30.77 22.99 -35.04
CA LYS A 773 31.66 23.93 -35.75
C LYS A 773 30.96 24.72 -36.87
N GLU A 774 29.73 24.29 -37.26
CA GLU A 774 28.96 24.90 -38.34
C GLU A 774 28.31 26.24 -37.97
N ALA A 775 27.85 26.41 -36.70
CA ALA A 775 27.24 27.67 -36.29
C ALA A 775 28.23 28.84 -36.19
N ALA A 776 29.52 28.58 -35.94
CA ALA A 776 30.56 29.59 -35.88
C ALA A 776 30.99 30.07 -37.26
N VAL A 777 30.89 29.22 -38.29
CA VAL A 777 31.23 29.58 -39.68
C VAL A 777 30.08 30.37 -40.33
N GLU A 778 28.83 30.06 -40.06
CA GLU A 778 27.70 30.85 -40.53
C GLU A 778 27.61 32.23 -39.89
N HIS A 779 27.95 32.37 -38.60
CA HIS A 779 27.99 33.67 -37.93
C HIS A 779 29.17 34.56 -38.45
N LEU A 780 30.33 33.96 -38.71
CA LEU A 780 31.46 34.64 -39.29
C LEU A 780 31.22 35.00 -40.76
N THR A 781 30.50 34.18 -41.53
CA THR A 781 30.11 34.48 -42.90
C THR A 781 29.00 35.53 -42.98
N ALA A 782 28.09 35.54 -42.01
CA ALA A 782 27.06 36.57 -41.90
C ALA A 782 27.67 37.95 -41.51
N MET A 783 28.61 37.97 -40.55
CA MET A 783 29.34 39.20 -40.18
C MET A 783 30.22 39.69 -41.30
N ALA A 784 30.95 38.81 -42.03
CA ALA A 784 31.72 39.19 -43.20
C ALA A 784 30.84 39.62 -44.40
N GLY A 785 29.60 39.17 -44.46
CA GLY A 785 28.58 39.65 -45.42
C GLY A 785 28.06 41.04 -45.12
N LEU A 786 27.93 41.40 -43.84
CA LEU A 786 27.52 42.72 -43.37
C LEU A 786 28.62 43.79 -43.58
N GLU A 787 29.90 43.48 -43.30
CA GLU A 787 31.03 44.37 -43.63
C GLU A 787 31.19 44.62 -45.11
N ARG A 788 30.84 43.67 -46.02
CA ARG A 788 30.86 43.90 -47.48
C ARG A 788 29.65 44.71 -48.00
N GLN A 789 28.58 44.82 -47.24
CA GLN A 789 27.44 45.70 -47.61
C GLN A 789 27.68 47.17 -47.19
N GLU A 790 28.36 47.42 -46.05
CA GLU A 790 28.72 48.77 -45.62
C GLU A 790 29.82 49.45 -46.49
N VAL A 791 30.70 48.63 -47.08
CA VAL A 791 31.74 49.15 -48.02
C VAL A 791 31.17 49.50 -49.44
N ARG A 792 29.94 48.98 -49.80
CA ARG A 792 29.29 49.30 -51.10
C ARG A 792 28.35 50.50 -51.07
N CYS A 793 28.02 51.05 -49.91
CA CYS A 793 27.16 52.23 -49.78
C CYS A 793 27.97 53.57 -49.66
N GLY A 794 29.34 53.50 -49.65
CA GLY A 794 30.20 54.67 -49.50
C GLY A 794 30.71 55.33 -50.80
N ASP A 795 30.41 54.69 -52.00
CA ASP A 795 30.95 55.22 -53.28
C ASP A 795 29.85 55.72 -54.26
N GLN A 796 28.81 56.37 -53.74
CA GLN A 796 27.92 57.18 -54.58
C GLN A 796 27.45 58.40 -53.79
N LEU A 797 28.32 59.46 -53.74
CA LEU A 797 27.90 60.83 -53.62
C LEU A 797 29.06 61.66 -54.25
#